data_5880d263c030d2fccd6da36f49ad5f8f
#
_entry.id   5880d263c030d2fccd6da36f49ad5f8f
#
_cell.length_a   1.000
_cell.length_b   1.000
_cell.length_c   1.000
_cell.angle_alpha   90.00
_cell.angle_beta   90.00
_cell.angle_gamma   90.00
#
_symmetry.space_group_name_H-M   'P 1'
#
loop_
_entity.id
_entity.type
_entity.pdbx_description
1 polymer ?
#
loop_
_entity_poly.entity_id
_entity_poly.type
_entity_poly.pdbx_seq_one_letter_code
_entity_poly.pdbx_strand_id
1 'polypeptide(L)'
;MKHLIALALAITFCAASALAEKWTLVLPDTPANDAAITAAVEDLQSDGAPLGIQFSIGDMNDAEDNVIVVGASSRNEHTKTLPADGRVSLSGVESEQGFEIRPLQRARGRGMVVSGGSLIGEVYGLYWIWDRMRVFKEIPELDLKREPRLTVRLTEAPDKAALRNALRATATWVADAPILDIVPWDAEPEARKNAATRKDVQQMIDAAHAFHMKYLGICDEISFHPCLQEEFGFKLDPADPALWAALQAKYRRLFQAMPDLDGVRIRTGELTRVGGNYIAYDVMHEPENHPWSLEQRYRTFVQKMHEVVVGEFDKIYFHRTWATTSDEQHSNADVYKSIFTSDVPTKNLYLSPYMSLADRWYYQPYNPTFNQTPHQMVVLLSVLDYHASGTVNVFPSWPGDYHQGGVRSVLANEHSNLTGVHFGAHGGFGWNTWGLTAYLAFRLAWDPEEDQRTIAHDFAAIHLGTEAADGLADIILLSQVAYKDGIYVKPVAEAIRGNTLPHLRLTTFQLMGLPDIDRGRTHLDWLQRVMYAPSKGHTSEAMALLDRGLEAAREMEARFVPLADKTTNPALAAQVADSLCLTRLLVETNRLYVKTIYAYFEYREARDEPAKARLARDLAALQDAMRRFSQAPGFDYKLYGIEALVTCAADALTGLEAAEARLAEAPTEEEAYQLIAGQQAAHAQAISKYAGESTHFLHWRGRVDGKDILHIKGEELKTEHVAYDELQDISCEFKAPLPRKEVTVLLQENEALEIHPFVLEQPSAANDYTVRVYLYNRPPGYAWWDFDLYFVDKPPESLGLETPW
;
A
#
# COMPACT_ATOMS: atom_id res chain seq x y z
N MET A 1 33.42 -31.61 -32.27
CA MET A 1 32.12 -31.03 -32.04
C MET A 1 32.19 -29.96 -30.99
N LYS A 2 32.86 -30.11 -29.83
CA LYS A 2 32.95 -29.04 -28.80
C LYS A 2 33.71 -27.79 -29.27
N HIS A 3 34.68 -27.89 -30.12
CA HIS A 3 35.44 -26.74 -30.67
C HIS A 3 34.68 -26.00 -31.78
N LEU A 4 33.79 -26.66 -32.52
CA LEU A 4 32.94 -26.03 -33.51
C LEU A 4 31.79 -25.24 -32.85
N ILE A 5 31.26 -25.68 -31.71
CA ILE A 5 30.24 -24.96 -30.95
C ILE A 5 30.83 -23.70 -30.29
N ALA A 6 32.08 -23.79 -29.74
CA ALA A 6 32.76 -22.62 -29.19
C ALA A 6 33.13 -21.59 -30.25
N LEU A 7 33.47 -22.03 -31.47
CA LEU A 7 33.75 -21.11 -32.58
C LEU A 7 32.48 -20.48 -33.15
N ALA A 8 31.37 -21.23 -33.20
CA ALA A 8 30.05 -20.70 -33.59
C ALA A 8 29.52 -19.66 -32.56
N LEU A 9 29.69 -19.92 -31.26
CA LEU A 9 29.35 -18.95 -30.20
C LEU A 9 30.26 -17.71 -30.23
N ALA A 10 31.56 -17.87 -30.51
CA ALA A 10 32.47 -16.74 -30.68
C ALA A 10 32.19 -15.91 -31.94
N ILE A 11 31.76 -16.55 -33.04
CA ILE A 11 31.39 -15.87 -34.28
C ILE A 11 30.03 -15.16 -34.14
N THR A 12 29.09 -15.69 -33.36
CA THR A 12 27.80 -15.04 -33.06
C THR A 12 27.98 -13.83 -32.12
N PHE A 13 28.98 -13.86 -31.20
CA PHE A 13 29.34 -12.71 -30.38
C PHE A 13 30.17 -11.63 -31.14
N CYS A 14 30.84 -11.98 -32.20
CA CYS A 14 31.59 -11.01 -33.05
C CYS A 14 30.79 -10.39 -34.21
N ALA A 15 29.58 -10.89 -34.48
CA ALA A 15 28.80 -10.45 -35.66
C ALA A 15 27.70 -9.41 -35.39
N ALA A 16 27.63 -8.86 -34.15
CA ALA A 16 26.71 -7.78 -33.82
C ALA A 16 27.41 -6.72 -32.95
N SER A 17 28.59 -6.29 -33.30
CA SER A 17 28.97 -4.93 -32.95
C SER A 17 28.28 -3.98 -33.93
N ALA A 18 26.94 -3.88 -33.86
CA ALA A 18 26.30 -2.67 -34.30
C ALA A 18 27.05 -1.53 -33.60
N LEU A 19 27.61 -0.59 -34.36
CA LEU A 19 28.29 0.58 -33.78
C LEU A 19 27.33 1.20 -32.80
N ALA A 20 27.73 1.21 -31.50
CA ALA A 20 26.87 1.75 -30.46
C ALA A 20 26.45 3.18 -30.81
N GLU A 21 25.17 3.48 -30.73
CA GLU A 21 24.69 4.83 -30.98
C GLU A 21 25.20 5.75 -29.85
N LYS A 22 26.03 6.74 -30.25
CA LYS A 22 26.66 7.62 -29.28
C LYS A 22 25.94 8.94 -29.17
N TRP A 23 25.76 9.40 -27.93
CA TRP A 23 25.16 10.66 -27.56
C TRP A 23 26.06 11.45 -26.65
N THR A 24 26.35 12.71 -27.00
CA THR A 24 27.04 13.64 -26.11
C THR A 24 26.01 14.47 -25.36
N LEU A 25 26.08 14.45 -24.03
CA LEU A 25 25.27 15.30 -23.14
C LEU A 25 26.05 16.57 -22.84
N VAL A 26 25.54 17.71 -23.24
CA VAL A 26 26.08 19.04 -22.97
C VAL A 26 25.28 19.62 -21.80
N LEU A 27 25.83 19.51 -20.60
CA LEU A 27 25.12 19.82 -19.37
C LEU A 27 25.08 21.33 -19.10
N PRO A 28 24.20 21.81 -18.19
CA PRO A 28 24.17 23.20 -17.77
C PRO A 28 25.51 23.68 -17.16
N ASP A 29 25.84 24.94 -17.35
CA ASP A 29 27.08 25.54 -16.83
C ASP A 29 27.11 25.61 -15.30
N THR A 30 25.94 25.63 -14.66
CA THR A 30 25.80 25.67 -13.20
C THR A 30 24.54 24.97 -12.71
N PRO A 31 24.61 24.24 -11.62
CA PRO A 31 25.81 23.73 -10.95
C PRO A 31 26.34 22.47 -11.67
N ALA A 32 27.61 22.45 -11.98
CA ALA A 32 28.27 21.35 -12.71
C ALA A 32 28.19 19.99 -12.02
N ASN A 33 27.79 19.93 -10.73
CA ASN A 33 27.71 18.74 -9.89
C ASN A 33 26.34 18.62 -9.20
N ASP A 34 25.24 19.06 -9.83
CA ASP A 34 23.92 18.84 -9.27
C ASP A 34 23.60 17.34 -9.21
N ALA A 35 23.15 16.88 -8.01
CA ALA A 35 22.92 15.48 -7.76
C ALA A 35 21.77 14.91 -8.60
N ALA A 36 20.73 15.71 -8.87
CA ALA A 36 19.58 15.26 -9.66
C ALA A 36 19.94 15.11 -11.14
N ILE A 37 20.75 16.04 -11.71
CA ILE A 37 21.31 15.90 -13.07
C ILE A 37 22.23 14.69 -13.17
N THR A 38 23.15 14.54 -12.19
CA THR A 38 24.06 13.40 -12.15
C THR A 38 23.27 12.10 -12.15
N ALA A 39 22.23 12.04 -11.32
CA ALA A 39 21.34 10.91 -11.23
C ALA A 39 20.66 10.60 -12.59
N ALA A 40 20.11 11.60 -13.27
CA ALA A 40 19.45 11.39 -14.55
C ALA A 40 20.43 10.92 -15.64
N VAL A 41 21.66 11.43 -15.64
CA VAL A 41 22.72 11.01 -16.55
C VAL A 41 23.12 9.56 -16.30
N GLU A 42 23.32 9.18 -15.05
CA GLU A 42 23.64 7.78 -14.67
C GLU A 42 22.54 6.80 -15.10
N ASP A 43 21.26 7.19 -14.96
CA ASP A 43 20.14 6.36 -15.37
C ASP A 43 20.06 6.23 -16.90
N LEU A 44 20.32 7.31 -17.65
CA LEU A 44 20.45 7.25 -19.11
C LEU A 44 21.60 6.32 -19.54
N GLN A 45 22.75 6.43 -18.89
CA GLN A 45 23.92 5.58 -19.19
C GLN A 45 23.67 4.10 -18.86
N SER A 46 23.12 3.84 -17.68
CA SER A 46 22.85 2.48 -17.20
C SER A 46 21.82 1.75 -18.07
N ASP A 47 20.69 2.40 -18.37
CA ASP A 47 19.59 1.79 -19.11
C ASP A 47 19.80 1.89 -20.64
N GLY A 48 20.63 2.82 -21.11
CA GLY A 48 21.02 2.91 -22.52
C GLY A 48 22.04 1.85 -22.94
N ALA A 49 22.98 1.48 -22.09
CA ALA A 49 24.03 0.53 -22.42
C ALA A 49 23.51 -0.83 -22.91
N PRO A 50 22.51 -1.48 -22.27
CA PRO A 50 21.90 -2.71 -22.79
C PRO A 50 21.20 -2.55 -24.13
N LEU A 51 20.78 -1.32 -24.48
CA LEU A 51 20.14 -0.99 -25.76
C LEU A 51 21.14 -0.64 -26.87
N GLY A 52 22.45 -0.68 -26.57
CA GLY A 52 23.49 -0.25 -27.52
C GLY A 52 23.63 1.27 -27.64
N ILE A 53 23.10 2.04 -26.69
CA ILE A 53 23.14 3.50 -26.64
C ILE A 53 24.18 3.92 -25.61
N GLN A 54 25.15 4.74 -26.00
CA GLN A 54 26.21 5.22 -25.13
C GLN A 54 26.08 6.72 -24.92
N PHE A 55 26.05 7.15 -23.65
CA PHE A 55 26.03 8.56 -23.29
C PHE A 55 27.39 8.97 -22.68
N SER A 56 27.93 10.08 -23.18
CA SER A 56 29.11 10.75 -22.60
C SER A 56 28.80 12.21 -22.31
N ILE A 57 29.41 12.75 -21.28
CA ILE A 57 29.37 14.20 -21.03
C ILE A 57 30.48 14.85 -21.86
N GLY A 58 30.17 15.96 -22.54
CA GLY A 58 31.16 16.67 -23.38
C GLY A 58 30.67 18.03 -23.83
N ASP A 59 31.48 18.67 -24.70
CA ASP A 59 31.14 19.94 -25.32
C ASP A 59 30.44 19.70 -26.67
N MET A 60 29.55 20.60 -27.04
CA MET A 60 28.83 20.53 -28.30
C MET A 60 29.74 20.58 -29.54
N ASN A 61 30.86 21.29 -29.44
CA ASN A 61 31.81 21.46 -30.54
C ASN A 61 32.63 20.21 -30.80
N ASP A 62 32.81 19.37 -29.78
CA ASP A 62 33.55 18.11 -29.80
C ASP A 62 32.66 16.92 -30.19
N ALA A 63 31.33 17.13 -30.23
CA ALA A 63 30.35 16.08 -30.50
C ALA A 63 30.32 15.71 -32.01
N GLU A 64 31.01 14.63 -32.37
CA GLU A 64 31.00 14.10 -33.74
C GLU A 64 29.68 13.43 -34.12
N ASP A 65 29.00 12.81 -33.13
CA ASP A 65 27.76 12.03 -33.30
C ASP A 65 26.52 12.82 -32.84
N ASN A 66 25.60 12.19 -32.14
CA ASN A 66 24.38 12.81 -31.65
C ASN A 66 24.61 13.66 -30.41
N VAL A 67 23.80 14.69 -30.18
CA VAL A 67 23.92 15.59 -29.02
C VAL A 67 22.60 15.91 -28.36
N ILE A 68 22.61 15.96 -27.04
CA ILE A 68 21.54 16.52 -26.21
C ILE A 68 22.11 17.71 -25.42
N VAL A 69 21.65 18.91 -25.72
CA VAL A 69 22.01 20.12 -25.02
C VAL A 69 20.99 20.34 -23.90
N VAL A 70 21.45 20.37 -22.65
CA VAL A 70 20.59 20.47 -21.47
C VAL A 70 20.79 21.83 -20.81
N GLY A 71 19.73 22.54 -20.56
CA GLY A 71 19.74 23.83 -19.86
C GLY A 71 18.97 24.91 -20.62
N ALA A 72 18.27 25.78 -19.88
CA ALA A 72 17.70 26.97 -20.43
C ALA A 72 18.79 27.99 -20.86
N SER A 73 18.43 29.00 -21.63
CA SER A 73 19.36 30.04 -22.12
C SER A 73 20.09 30.82 -21.02
N SER A 74 19.54 30.80 -19.79
CA SER A 74 20.17 31.39 -18.60
C SER A 74 21.17 30.48 -17.90
N ARG A 75 21.19 29.18 -18.25
CA ARG A 75 21.99 28.11 -17.58
C ARG A 75 22.90 27.34 -18.53
N ASN A 76 22.82 27.60 -19.85
CA ASN A 76 23.69 26.96 -20.83
C ASN A 76 23.98 27.93 -21.96
N GLU A 77 25.25 28.27 -22.21
CA GLU A 77 25.66 29.24 -23.23
C GLU A 77 25.33 28.75 -24.63
N HIS A 78 25.31 27.44 -24.90
CA HIS A 78 24.86 26.92 -26.20
C HIS A 78 23.38 27.18 -26.40
N THR A 79 22.52 26.89 -25.42
CA THR A 79 21.09 27.16 -25.52
C THR A 79 20.79 28.66 -25.68
N LYS A 80 21.65 29.54 -25.22
CA LYS A 80 21.53 30.98 -25.41
C LYS A 80 21.77 31.42 -26.87
N THR A 81 22.70 30.78 -27.56
CA THR A 81 23.11 31.17 -28.92
C THR A 81 22.32 30.43 -30.01
N LEU A 82 21.98 29.17 -29.82
CA LEU A 82 21.31 28.31 -30.79
C LEU A 82 20.02 28.88 -31.40
N PRO A 83 19.12 29.57 -30.66
CA PRO A 83 17.94 30.19 -31.28
C PRO A 83 18.28 31.35 -32.18
N ALA A 84 19.29 32.16 -31.85
CA ALA A 84 19.73 33.27 -32.69
C ALA A 84 20.32 32.80 -34.00
N ASP A 85 20.95 31.63 -34.03
CA ASP A 85 21.50 30.97 -35.22
C ASP A 85 20.42 30.22 -36.03
N GLY A 86 19.15 30.27 -35.61
CA GLY A 86 18.06 29.56 -36.27
C GLY A 86 18.11 28.03 -36.17
N ARG A 87 18.95 27.49 -35.29
CA ARG A 87 19.20 26.05 -35.13
C ARG A 87 18.19 25.33 -34.26
N VAL A 88 17.46 26.04 -33.40
CA VAL A 88 16.38 25.54 -32.54
C VAL A 88 15.35 26.63 -32.35
N SER A 89 14.09 26.26 -32.17
CA SER A 89 13.02 27.18 -31.76
C SER A 89 12.54 26.83 -30.38
N LEU A 90 12.79 27.72 -29.39
CA LEU A 90 12.34 27.56 -28.01
C LEU A 90 11.14 28.46 -27.75
N SER A 91 10.08 27.92 -27.18
CA SER A 91 8.87 28.68 -26.79
C SER A 91 8.89 29.18 -25.35
N GLY A 92 9.80 28.67 -24.56
CA GLY A 92 9.87 28.86 -23.12
C GLY A 92 8.81 28.07 -22.34
N VAL A 93 9.04 27.86 -21.09
CA VAL A 93 8.14 27.18 -20.14
C VAL A 93 7.80 28.13 -18.98
N GLU A 94 6.55 28.06 -18.50
CA GLU A 94 6.07 28.95 -17.45
C GLU A 94 6.31 28.36 -16.05
N SER A 95 6.11 27.03 -15.93
CA SER A 95 6.31 26.31 -14.67
C SER A 95 7.80 26.06 -14.43
N GLU A 96 8.28 26.31 -13.20
CA GLU A 96 9.63 25.89 -12.78
C GLU A 96 9.87 24.39 -12.98
N GLN A 97 8.85 23.56 -12.91
CA GLN A 97 8.90 22.11 -13.12
C GLN A 97 8.72 21.70 -14.57
N GLY A 98 8.30 22.63 -15.42
CA GLY A 98 8.07 22.40 -16.85
C GLY A 98 9.36 22.28 -17.64
N PHE A 99 9.25 21.67 -18.82
CA PHE A 99 10.35 21.53 -19.78
C PHE A 99 9.83 21.51 -21.21
N GLU A 100 10.71 21.85 -22.14
CA GLU A 100 10.53 21.60 -23.56
C GLU A 100 11.73 20.83 -24.12
N ILE A 101 11.45 19.92 -25.03
CA ILE A 101 12.45 19.18 -25.82
C ILE A 101 12.22 19.54 -27.27
N ARG A 102 13.24 20.11 -27.93
CA ARG A 102 13.16 20.59 -29.30
C ARG A 102 14.26 20.00 -30.19
N PRO A 103 13.96 19.62 -31.41
CA PRO A 103 14.98 19.19 -32.38
C PRO A 103 16.02 20.29 -32.57
N LEU A 104 17.29 19.91 -32.59
CA LEU A 104 18.42 20.80 -32.88
C LEU A 104 18.94 20.52 -34.29
N GLN A 105 18.92 21.52 -35.15
CA GLN A 105 19.49 21.40 -36.50
C GLN A 105 21.01 21.29 -36.42
N ARG A 106 21.56 20.24 -37.01
CA ARG A 106 22.98 19.95 -37.11
C ARG A 106 23.41 19.52 -38.47
N ALA A 107 24.70 19.78 -38.80
CA ALA A 107 25.31 19.33 -40.05
C ALA A 107 25.53 17.79 -40.09
N ARG A 108 25.73 17.17 -38.93
CA ARG A 108 25.90 15.72 -38.78
C ARG A 108 25.22 15.25 -37.50
N GLY A 109 24.75 13.99 -37.49
CA GLY A 109 24.08 13.38 -36.38
C GLY A 109 22.74 14.01 -36.03
N ARG A 110 22.07 13.45 -35.03
CA ARG A 110 20.82 13.98 -34.46
C ARG A 110 21.13 14.94 -33.32
N GLY A 111 20.26 15.88 -33.08
CA GLY A 111 20.39 16.77 -31.91
C GLY A 111 19.05 17.16 -31.31
N MET A 112 19.06 17.40 -30.03
CA MET A 112 17.92 18.00 -29.34
C MET A 112 18.38 18.94 -28.21
N VAL A 113 17.50 19.86 -27.82
CA VAL A 113 17.69 20.75 -26.68
C VAL A 113 16.63 20.45 -25.65
N VAL A 114 17.04 20.26 -24.42
CA VAL A 114 16.18 20.15 -23.24
C VAL A 114 16.28 21.45 -22.47
N SER A 115 15.22 22.25 -22.47
CA SER A 115 15.17 23.54 -21.77
C SER A 115 14.07 23.50 -20.72
N GLY A 116 14.41 23.70 -19.46
CA GLY A 116 13.47 23.71 -18.33
C GLY A 116 13.19 25.12 -17.79
N GLY A 117 12.04 25.30 -17.12
CA GLY A 117 11.75 26.52 -16.38
C GLY A 117 12.72 26.75 -15.22
N SER A 118 13.20 25.67 -14.61
CA SER A 118 14.30 25.65 -13.64
C SER A 118 15.20 24.43 -13.88
N LEU A 119 16.22 24.23 -13.05
CA LEU A 119 17.10 23.07 -13.12
C LEU A 119 16.33 21.76 -12.96
N ILE A 120 15.35 21.71 -12.04
CA ILE A 120 14.55 20.49 -11.87
C ILE A 120 13.65 20.21 -13.10
N GLY A 121 13.20 21.23 -13.82
CA GLY A 121 12.51 21.06 -15.10
C GLY A 121 13.41 20.40 -16.15
N GLU A 122 14.68 20.74 -16.18
CA GLU A 122 15.67 20.12 -17.07
C GLU A 122 15.92 18.64 -16.70
N VAL A 123 16.01 18.34 -15.41
CA VAL A 123 16.09 16.96 -14.89
C VAL A 123 14.86 16.15 -15.33
N TYR A 124 13.66 16.71 -15.19
CA TYR A 124 12.43 16.04 -15.64
C TYR A 124 12.41 15.83 -17.16
N GLY A 125 12.97 16.75 -17.92
CA GLY A 125 13.17 16.58 -19.37
C GLY A 125 14.12 15.41 -19.68
N LEU A 126 15.22 15.25 -18.94
CA LEU A 126 16.11 14.09 -19.07
C LEU A 126 15.41 12.78 -18.70
N TYR A 127 14.62 12.76 -17.62
CA TYR A 127 13.83 11.57 -17.26
C TYR A 127 12.72 11.28 -18.25
N TRP A 128 12.20 12.27 -18.94
CA TRP A 128 11.29 12.04 -20.06
C TRP A 128 11.99 11.35 -21.22
N ILE A 129 13.21 11.77 -21.59
CA ILE A 129 14.03 11.09 -22.59
C ILE A 129 14.36 9.67 -22.14
N TRP A 130 14.74 9.48 -20.89
CA TRP A 130 15.00 8.16 -20.29
C TRP A 130 13.79 7.24 -20.40
N ASP A 131 12.60 7.72 -20.07
CA ASP A 131 11.36 6.95 -20.18
C ASP A 131 11.07 6.58 -21.65
N ARG A 132 11.16 7.53 -22.56
CA ARG A 132 10.95 7.30 -23.99
C ARG A 132 11.98 6.33 -24.59
N MET A 133 13.24 6.45 -24.21
CA MET A 133 14.29 5.51 -24.59
C MET A 133 13.95 4.08 -24.17
N ARG A 134 13.44 3.92 -22.97
CA ARG A 134 13.02 2.59 -22.45
C ARG A 134 11.79 2.04 -23.18
N VAL A 135 10.87 2.89 -23.60
CA VAL A 135 9.68 2.51 -24.38
C VAL A 135 10.08 2.09 -25.79
N PHE A 136 10.80 2.94 -26.53
CA PHE A 136 11.10 2.74 -27.94
C PHE A 136 12.33 1.89 -28.22
N LYS A 137 13.14 1.59 -27.18
CA LYS A 137 14.45 0.93 -27.27
C LYS A 137 15.47 1.69 -28.13
N GLU A 138 15.19 2.95 -28.38
CA GLU A 138 16.02 3.93 -29.07
C GLU A 138 15.71 5.32 -28.52
N ILE A 139 16.51 6.32 -28.85
CA ILE A 139 16.16 7.71 -28.56
C ILE A 139 15.32 8.24 -29.72
N PRO A 140 13.99 8.43 -29.51
CA PRO A 140 13.14 8.95 -30.56
C PRO A 140 13.43 10.44 -30.80
N GLU A 141 12.99 10.94 -31.96
CA GLU A 141 12.92 12.37 -32.20
C GLU A 141 11.79 12.96 -31.34
N LEU A 142 12.11 13.95 -30.53
CA LEU A 142 11.17 14.60 -29.63
C LEU A 142 11.01 16.07 -29.97
N ASP A 143 9.77 16.50 -30.13
CA ASP A 143 9.36 17.90 -30.29
C ASP A 143 8.13 18.16 -29.40
N LEU A 144 8.35 18.57 -28.16
CA LEU A 144 7.27 18.70 -27.19
C LEU A 144 7.57 19.76 -26.13
N LYS A 145 6.50 20.28 -25.51
CA LYS A 145 6.51 21.05 -24.27
C LYS A 145 5.62 20.35 -23.26
N ARG A 146 6.11 20.19 -22.04
CA ARG A 146 5.39 19.58 -20.93
C ARG A 146 5.43 20.49 -19.71
N GLU A 147 4.28 20.71 -19.11
CA GLU A 147 4.13 21.38 -17.84
C GLU A 147 3.20 20.53 -16.95
N PRO A 148 3.60 20.21 -15.71
CA PRO A 148 2.78 19.32 -14.90
C PRO A 148 1.46 20.02 -14.55
N ARG A 149 0.36 19.32 -14.74
CA ARG A 149 -0.97 19.79 -14.34
C ARG A 149 -1.10 19.80 -12.82
N LEU A 150 -0.42 18.86 -12.13
CA LEU A 150 -0.40 18.71 -10.70
C LEU A 150 1.04 18.91 -10.19
N THR A 151 1.26 20.01 -9.47
CA THR A 151 2.60 20.46 -9.08
C THR A 151 3.11 19.79 -7.81
N VAL A 152 2.23 19.28 -6.95
CA VAL A 152 2.58 18.48 -5.79
C VAL A 152 2.44 17.01 -6.13
N ARG A 153 3.55 16.29 -6.13
CA ARG A 153 3.63 14.86 -6.36
C ARG A 153 4.33 14.25 -5.15
N LEU A 154 3.50 13.79 -4.20
CA LEU A 154 3.96 13.24 -2.93
C LEU A 154 4.12 11.74 -3.02
N THR A 155 5.23 11.22 -2.50
CA THR A 155 5.48 9.78 -2.32
C THR A 155 6.16 9.50 -0.98
N GLU A 156 6.36 8.24 -0.68
CA GLU A 156 7.16 7.76 0.44
C GLU A 156 8.51 7.25 -0.08
N ALA A 157 9.56 7.38 0.73
CA ALA A 157 10.89 6.90 0.38
C ALA A 157 11.67 6.52 1.64
N PRO A 158 11.64 5.25 2.05
CA PRO A 158 12.30 4.76 3.26
C PRO A 158 13.83 4.77 3.17
N ASP A 159 14.39 4.82 1.97
CA ASP A 159 15.82 4.79 1.73
C ASP A 159 16.25 5.61 0.50
N LYS A 160 17.55 5.67 0.24
CA LYS A 160 18.12 6.42 -0.90
C LYS A 160 17.75 5.82 -2.26
N ALA A 161 17.53 4.51 -2.35
CA ALA A 161 17.08 3.88 -3.60
C ALA A 161 15.64 4.30 -3.91
N ALA A 162 14.78 4.34 -2.90
CA ALA A 162 13.42 4.85 -3.02
C ALA A 162 13.40 6.35 -3.36
N LEU A 163 14.31 7.19 -2.82
CA LEU A 163 14.47 8.59 -3.25
C LEU A 163 14.84 8.69 -4.73
N ARG A 164 15.71 7.80 -5.22
CA ARG A 164 16.04 7.76 -6.66
C ARG A 164 14.81 7.38 -7.48
N ASN A 165 14.00 6.42 -7.04
CA ASN A 165 12.75 6.07 -7.70
C ASN A 165 11.73 7.21 -7.66
N ALA A 166 11.66 7.96 -6.56
CA ALA A 166 10.84 9.16 -6.46
C ALA A 166 11.26 10.22 -7.49
N LEU A 167 12.56 10.43 -7.69
CA LEU A 167 13.09 11.35 -8.70
C LEU A 167 12.72 10.90 -10.13
N ARG A 168 12.85 9.60 -10.44
CA ARG A 168 12.40 9.02 -11.71
C ARG A 168 10.90 9.21 -11.95
N ALA A 169 10.11 9.15 -10.90
CA ALA A 169 8.67 9.43 -10.90
C ALA A 169 8.35 10.93 -10.86
N THR A 170 9.37 11.79 -10.96
CA THR A 170 9.25 13.26 -10.86
C THR A 170 8.55 13.75 -9.60
N ALA A 171 8.65 13.03 -8.48
CA ALA A 171 8.12 13.44 -7.20
C ALA A 171 8.74 14.78 -6.75
N THR A 172 7.94 15.58 -6.11
CA THR A 172 8.37 16.89 -5.59
C THR A 172 8.44 16.89 -4.06
N TRP A 173 7.70 15.98 -3.43
CA TRP A 173 7.68 15.83 -1.97
C TRP A 173 7.82 14.35 -1.60
N VAL A 174 8.49 14.13 -0.46
CA VAL A 174 8.62 12.83 0.20
C VAL A 174 8.15 12.97 1.63
N ALA A 175 7.44 12.00 2.17
CA ALA A 175 6.96 12.01 3.55
C ALA A 175 7.23 10.67 4.22
N ASP A 176 8.32 10.57 4.99
CA ASP A 176 8.75 9.30 5.61
C ASP A 176 9.56 9.45 6.92
N ALA A 177 9.85 10.67 7.41
CA ALA A 177 10.56 10.81 8.68
C ALA A 177 9.64 10.47 9.87
N PRO A 178 9.96 9.46 10.70
CA PRO A 178 9.12 9.04 11.83
C PRO A 178 9.19 10.05 12.97
N ILE A 179 8.21 10.94 13.12
CA ILE A 179 8.24 12.09 14.04
C ILE A 179 8.50 11.64 15.48
N LEU A 180 7.83 10.60 15.96
CA LEU A 180 8.01 10.13 17.35
C LEU A 180 9.46 9.71 17.63
N ASP A 181 10.14 9.14 16.64
CA ASP A 181 11.52 8.66 16.75
C ASP A 181 12.57 9.74 16.47
N ILE A 182 12.15 10.97 16.15
CA ILE A 182 13.08 12.11 15.94
C ILE A 182 12.82 13.29 16.85
N VAL A 183 11.70 13.36 17.55
CA VAL A 183 11.48 14.38 18.61
C VAL A 183 12.50 14.18 19.73
N PRO A 184 13.17 15.24 20.23
CA PRO A 184 14.07 15.12 21.38
C PRO A 184 13.26 15.02 22.66
N TRP A 185 12.87 13.79 23.04
CA TRP A 185 12.23 13.52 24.32
C TRP A 185 13.21 13.69 25.46
N ASP A 186 12.73 14.20 26.62
CA ASP A 186 13.53 14.31 27.84
C ASP A 186 13.37 13.06 28.70
N ALA A 187 13.67 11.91 28.11
CA ALA A 187 13.59 10.60 28.74
C ALA A 187 14.57 9.62 28.10
N GLU A 188 15.23 8.80 28.88
CA GLU A 188 16.10 7.71 28.41
C GLU A 188 15.31 6.37 28.41
N PRO A 189 15.48 5.48 27.45
CA PRO A 189 16.51 5.49 26.39
C PRO A 189 16.14 6.27 25.12
N GLU A 190 14.92 6.81 24.99
CA GLU A 190 14.40 7.45 23.79
C GLU A 190 15.22 8.67 23.39
N ALA A 191 15.70 9.47 24.30
CA ALA A 191 16.55 10.62 24.02
C ALA A 191 17.79 10.26 23.17
N ARG A 192 18.44 9.13 23.52
CA ARG A 192 19.63 8.61 22.81
C ARG A 192 19.25 7.96 21.48
N LYS A 193 18.20 7.12 21.47
CA LYS A 193 17.68 6.48 20.25
C LYS A 193 17.31 7.54 19.22
N ASN A 194 16.50 8.50 19.63
CA ASN A 194 16.03 9.57 18.74
C ASN A 194 17.19 10.49 18.26
N ALA A 195 18.21 10.69 19.08
CA ALA A 195 19.39 11.42 18.63
C ALA A 195 20.18 10.70 17.53
N ALA A 196 20.21 9.37 17.53
CA ALA A 196 20.77 8.58 16.44
C ALA A 196 19.88 8.63 15.20
N THR A 197 18.58 8.39 15.35
CA THR A 197 17.59 8.44 14.25
C THR A 197 17.59 9.81 13.55
N ARG A 198 17.70 10.92 14.31
CA ARG A 198 17.82 12.27 13.70
C ARG A 198 18.99 12.39 12.73
N LYS A 199 20.11 11.73 12.98
CA LYS A 199 21.28 11.76 12.08
C LYS A 199 20.98 11.04 10.77
N ASP A 200 20.29 9.91 10.84
CA ASP A 200 19.93 9.13 9.65
C ASP A 200 18.86 9.87 8.84
N VAL A 201 17.84 10.42 9.51
CA VAL A 201 16.81 11.24 8.87
C VAL A 201 17.41 12.51 8.24
N GLN A 202 18.40 13.16 8.88
CA GLN A 202 19.09 14.30 8.27
C GLN A 202 19.77 13.93 6.95
N GLN A 203 20.41 12.74 6.88
CA GLN A 203 21.01 12.26 5.61
C GLN A 203 19.97 12.03 4.52
N MET A 204 18.73 11.64 4.90
CA MET A 204 17.63 11.50 3.95
C MET A 204 17.10 12.86 3.50
N ILE A 205 16.98 13.83 4.42
CA ILE A 205 16.63 15.21 4.09
C ILE A 205 17.65 15.80 3.12
N ASP A 206 18.94 15.69 3.43
CA ASP A 206 20.02 16.20 2.58
C ASP A 206 19.98 15.58 1.18
N ALA A 207 19.71 14.26 1.09
CA ALA A 207 19.58 13.56 -0.18
C ALA A 207 18.33 13.99 -0.96
N ALA A 208 17.20 14.19 -0.28
CA ALA A 208 15.96 14.67 -0.91
C ALA A 208 16.14 16.10 -1.44
N HIS A 209 16.75 16.99 -0.64
CA HIS A 209 17.07 18.36 -1.04
C HIS A 209 18.07 18.41 -2.22
N ALA A 210 19.05 17.50 -2.24
CA ALA A 210 19.96 17.37 -3.37
C ALA A 210 19.23 16.92 -4.66
N PHE A 211 18.06 16.31 -4.55
CA PHE A 211 17.16 15.99 -5.64
C PHE A 211 16.03 17.04 -5.84
N HIS A 212 16.14 18.19 -5.21
CA HIS A 212 15.15 19.27 -5.26
C HIS A 212 13.75 18.85 -4.74
N MET A 213 13.68 17.85 -3.86
CA MET A 213 12.45 17.41 -3.22
C MET A 213 12.36 17.98 -1.81
N LYS A 214 11.13 18.22 -1.35
CA LYS A 214 10.84 18.49 0.06
C LYS A 214 10.71 17.18 0.83
N TYR A 215 11.14 17.18 2.09
CA TYR A 215 11.08 16.03 2.98
C TYR A 215 10.21 16.31 4.21
N LEU A 216 9.16 15.52 4.42
CA LEU A 216 8.16 15.72 5.48
C LEU A 216 8.26 14.62 6.55
N GLY A 217 8.00 15.00 7.80
CA GLY A 217 7.78 14.06 8.88
C GLY A 217 6.38 13.44 8.83
N ILE A 218 6.25 12.20 9.32
CA ILE A 218 4.96 11.50 9.42
C ILE A 218 4.62 11.18 10.87
N CYS A 219 3.36 11.37 11.24
CA CYS A 219 2.84 10.99 12.56
C CYS A 219 1.34 10.73 12.51
N ASP A 220 0.91 9.79 13.33
CA ASP A 220 -0.49 9.64 13.69
C ASP A 220 -0.72 10.36 15.02
N GLU A 221 -1.68 11.28 15.07
CA GLU A 221 -1.91 12.15 16.20
C GLU A 221 -3.26 11.88 16.90
N ILE A 222 -3.35 11.98 18.26
CA ILE A 222 -2.35 12.53 19.17
C ILE A 222 -1.50 11.41 19.75
N SER A 223 -0.19 11.52 19.57
CA SER A 223 0.77 10.56 20.07
C SER A 223 1.99 11.23 20.70
N PHE A 224 2.50 10.71 21.79
CA PHE A 224 3.58 11.35 22.55
C PHE A 224 4.28 10.37 23.51
N HIS A 225 5.48 10.75 23.95
CA HIS A 225 6.14 10.04 25.06
C HIS A 225 5.56 10.49 26.43
N PRO A 226 5.40 9.62 27.42
CA PRO A 226 4.83 9.96 28.75
C PRO A 226 5.47 11.16 29.43
N CYS A 227 6.77 11.40 29.24
CA CYS A 227 7.46 12.56 29.83
C CYS A 227 6.82 13.91 29.42
N LEU A 228 6.17 13.99 28.27
CA LEU A 228 5.49 15.20 27.84
C LEU A 228 4.26 15.47 28.71
N GLN A 229 3.52 14.42 29.06
CA GLN A 229 2.37 14.53 29.96
C GLN A 229 2.80 14.89 31.38
N GLU A 230 3.89 14.32 31.87
CA GLU A 230 4.47 14.67 33.17
C GLU A 230 4.92 16.13 33.23
N GLU A 231 5.54 16.63 32.17
CA GLU A 231 6.03 18.02 32.08
C GLU A 231 4.88 19.04 32.06
N PHE A 232 3.84 18.79 31.26
CA PHE A 232 2.75 19.77 31.06
C PHE A 232 1.56 19.53 31.97
N GLY A 233 1.46 18.38 32.63
CA GLY A 233 0.36 18.03 33.54
C GLY A 233 -1.01 18.00 32.88
N PHE A 234 -1.08 17.78 31.56
CA PHE A 234 -2.33 17.81 30.81
C PHE A 234 -3.19 16.57 31.02
N LYS A 235 -4.47 16.79 30.87
CA LYS A 235 -5.45 15.69 30.78
C LYS A 235 -5.65 15.30 29.31
N LEU A 236 -6.04 14.04 29.09
CA LEU A 236 -6.48 13.54 27.78
C LEU A 236 -7.92 14.03 27.52
N ASP A 237 -8.07 15.31 27.31
CA ASP A 237 -9.34 16.03 27.16
C ASP A 237 -9.16 17.15 26.13
N PRO A 238 -9.90 17.19 25.00
CA PRO A 238 -9.80 18.25 24.01
C PRO A 238 -10.12 19.64 24.55
N ALA A 239 -10.82 19.76 25.68
CA ALA A 239 -11.07 21.04 26.35
C ALA A 239 -9.91 21.50 27.25
N ASP A 240 -8.92 20.64 27.52
CA ASP A 240 -7.74 21.04 28.31
C ASP A 240 -6.74 21.83 27.44
N PRO A 241 -6.52 23.14 27.72
CA PRO A 241 -5.56 23.91 26.95
C PRO A 241 -4.11 23.44 27.11
N ALA A 242 -3.79 22.72 28.20
CA ALA A 242 -2.46 22.17 28.43
C ALA A 242 -2.14 21.03 27.44
N LEU A 243 -3.13 20.24 26.98
CA LEU A 243 -2.97 19.24 25.94
C LEU A 243 -2.45 19.88 24.64
N TRP A 244 -3.08 20.96 24.23
CA TRP A 244 -2.70 21.65 22.99
C TRP A 244 -1.33 22.33 23.13
N ALA A 245 -1.04 22.90 24.28
CA ALA A 245 0.27 23.48 24.56
C ALA A 245 1.38 22.42 24.51
N ALA A 246 1.14 21.23 25.05
CA ALA A 246 2.06 20.09 25.00
C ALA A 246 2.27 19.60 23.55
N LEU A 247 1.18 19.44 22.79
CA LEU A 247 1.27 19.05 21.39
C LEU A 247 2.10 20.09 20.58
N GLN A 248 1.83 21.37 20.77
CA GLN A 248 2.61 22.43 20.13
C GLN A 248 4.08 22.40 20.58
N ALA A 249 4.37 22.12 21.84
CA ALA A 249 5.73 21.99 22.35
C ALA A 249 6.48 20.81 21.70
N LYS A 250 5.81 19.68 21.47
CA LYS A 250 6.36 18.54 20.70
C LYS A 250 6.88 19.01 19.33
N TYR A 251 6.05 19.74 18.58
CA TYR A 251 6.42 20.21 17.24
C TYR A 251 7.47 21.34 17.27
N ARG A 252 7.47 22.21 18.28
CA ARG A 252 8.57 23.17 18.47
C ARG A 252 9.90 22.47 18.68
N ARG A 253 9.94 21.44 19.55
CA ARG A 253 11.14 20.61 19.78
C ARG A 253 11.59 19.92 18.49
N LEU A 254 10.64 19.38 17.72
CA LEU A 254 10.92 18.75 16.43
C LEU A 254 11.63 19.72 15.49
N PHE A 255 11.03 20.88 15.19
CA PHE A 255 11.59 21.80 14.21
C PHE A 255 12.84 22.53 14.70
N GLN A 256 13.02 22.69 16.01
CA GLN A 256 14.28 23.18 16.58
C GLN A 256 15.41 22.17 16.42
N ALA A 257 15.13 20.87 16.55
CA ALA A 257 16.11 19.80 16.41
C ALA A 257 16.36 19.40 14.95
N MET A 258 15.38 19.61 14.07
CA MET A 258 15.40 19.26 12.64
C MET A 258 14.94 20.46 11.80
N PRO A 259 15.71 21.55 11.75
CA PRO A 259 15.29 22.78 11.06
C PRO A 259 15.14 22.62 9.55
N ASP A 260 15.84 21.65 8.96
CA ASP A 260 15.79 21.37 7.54
C ASP A 260 14.58 20.52 7.12
N LEU A 261 13.82 19.96 8.08
CA LEU A 261 12.57 19.28 7.77
C LEU A 261 11.55 20.26 7.19
N ASP A 262 11.00 20.01 5.99
CA ASP A 262 10.15 20.95 5.28
C ASP A 262 8.72 21.05 5.83
N GLY A 263 8.30 20.07 6.61
CA GLY A 263 6.95 20.05 7.18
C GLY A 263 6.57 18.71 7.76
N VAL A 264 5.28 18.52 7.94
CA VAL A 264 4.72 17.30 8.53
C VAL A 264 3.50 16.81 7.78
N ARG A 265 3.37 15.48 7.68
CA ARG A 265 2.18 14.77 7.21
C ARG A 265 1.52 14.10 8.41
N ILE A 266 0.36 14.59 8.79
CA ILE A 266 -0.36 14.14 9.97
C ILE A 266 -1.62 13.40 9.59
N ARG A 267 -1.92 12.33 10.34
CA ARG A 267 -3.15 11.56 10.30
C ARG A 267 -3.69 11.42 11.71
N THR A 268 -5.02 11.34 11.87
CA THR A 268 -5.68 11.22 13.17
C THR A 268 -6.41 9.89 13.37
N GLY A 269 -6.48 9.05 12.36
CA GLY A 269 -7.42 7.93 12.34
C GLY A 269 -6.86 6.54 12.64
N GLU A 270 -5.54 6.35 12.80
CA GLU A 270 -4.96 5.00 13.01
C GLU A 270 -3.92 5.00 14.12
N LEU A 271 -4.30 5.53 15.27
CA LEU A 271 -3.44 5.65 16.45
C LEU A 271 -2.96 4.29 16.99
N THR A 272 -3.68 3.25 16.66
CA THR A 272 -3.35 1.86 16.98
C THR A 272 -2.01 1.38 16.37
N ARG A 273 -1.41 2.15 15.45
CA ARG A 273 -0.06 1.89 14.93
C ARG A 273 1.08 2.49 15.75
N VAL A 274 0.73 3.22 16.79
CA VAL A 274 1.71 3.81 17.71
C VAL A 274 2.02 2.78 18.78
N GLY A 275 3.25 2.27 18.79
CA GLY A 275 3.70 1.25 19.75
C GLY A 275 4.93 1.68 20.52
N GLY A 276 5.43 0.81 21.38
CA GLY A 276 6.60 1.03 22.22
C GLY A 276 6.30 1.90 23.45
N ASN A 277 7.21 2.82 23.77
CA ASN A 277 7.05 3.70 24.95
C ASN A 277 6.23 4.96 24.66
N TYR A 278 5.45 4.98 23.57
CA TYR A 278 4.62 6.12 23.22
C TYR A 278 3.16 5.88 23.58
N ILE A 279 2.49 6.92 24.01
CA ILE A 279 1.04 6.93 24.24
C ILE A 279 0.38 7.47 22.99
N ALA A 280 -0.65 6.76 22.52
CA ALA A 280 -1.58 7.23 21.51
C ALA A 280 -2.95 7.46 22.14
N TYR A 281 -3.58 8.58 21.83
CA TYR A 281 -4.89 8.92 22.35
C TYR A 281 -5.78 9.54 21.29
N ASP A 282 -6.93 8.90 21.06
CA ASP A 282 -7.95 9.40 20.16
C ASP A 282 -8.81 10.50 20.83
N VAL A 283 -8.24 11.68 20.89
CA VAL A 283 -8.92 12.85 21.45
C VAL A 283 -10.21 13.21 20.69
N MET A 284 -10.39 12.68 19.48
CA MET A 284 -11.57 12.93 18.65
C MET A 284 -12.78 12.10 19.10
N HIS A 285 -12.58 10.83 19.44
CA HIS A 285 -13.65 9.87 19.69
C HIS A 285 -13.78 9.40 21.14
N GLU A 286 -12.67 9.20 21.84
CA GLU A 286 -12.69 8.58 23.17
C GLU A 286 -13.54 9.29 24.23
N PRO A 287 -13.70 10.61 24.29
CA PRO A 287 -14.70 11.18 25.17
C PRO A 287 -16.12 11.10 24.57
N GLU A 288 -16.80 9.96 24.72
CA GLU A 288 -18.14 9.73 24.14
C GLU A 288 -19.16 10.83 24.44
N ASN A 289 -19.16 11.42 25.61
CA ASN A 289 -20.13 12.46 26.03
C ASN A 289 -19.49 13.83 26.23
N HIS A 290 -18.45 14.16 25.46
CA HIS A 290 -17.77 15.42 25.57
C HIS A 290 -18.66 16.59 25.10
N PRO A 291 -18.61 17.78 25.78
CA PRO A 291 -19.42 18.93 25.40
C PRO A 291 -19.05 19.53 24.01
N TRP A 292 -17.82 19.31 23.52
CA TRP A 292 -17.41 19.70 22.18
C TRP A 292 -17.84 18.63 21.17
N SER A 293 -18.41 19.08 20.05
CA SER A 293 -18.72 18.18 18.94
C SER A 293 -17.43 17.63 18.32
N LEU A 294 -17.54 16.53 17.56
CA LEU A 294 -16.43 15.95 16.81
C LEU A 294 -15.76 17.00 15.90
N GLU A 295 -16.55 17.77 15.18
CA GLU A 295 -16.06 18.81 14.27
C GLU A 295 -15.31 19.91 14.99
N GLN A 296 -15.75 20.28 16.20
CA GLN A 296 -15.05 21.27 17.02
C GLN A 296 -13.70 20.74 17.49
N ARG A 297 -13.60 19.47 17.87
CA ARG A 297 -12.34 18.82 18.27
C ARG A 297 -11.36 18.80 17.10
N TYR A 298 -11.78 18.31 15.92
CA TYR A 298 -10.94 18.31 14.71
C TYR A 298 -10.51 19.73 14.31
N ARG A 299 -11.43 20.68 14.30
CA ARG A 299 -11.12 22.07 13.96
C ARG A 299 -10.06 22.65 14.90
N THR A 300 -10.23 22.44 16.20
CA THR A 300 -9.25 22.90 17.21
C THR A 300 -7.89 22.26 16.96
N PHE A 301 -7.86 20.94 16.73
CA PHE A 301 -6.63 20.23 16.40
C PHE A 301 -5.92 20.85 15.18
N VAL A 302 -6.64 21.01 14.06
CA VAL A 302 -6.07 21.56 12.83
C VAL A 302 -5.55 22.98 13.04
N GLN A 303 -6.30 23.82 13.76
CA GLN A 303 -5.88 25.18 14.09
C GLN A 303 -4.62 25.19 14.96
N LYS A 304 -4.56 24.35 16.01
CA LYS A 304 -3.39 24.26 16.91
C LYS A 304 -2.15 23.72 16.20
N MET A 305 -2.32 22.77 15.31
CA MET A 305 -1.23 22.28 14.46
C MET A 305 -0.77 23.36 13.47
N HIS A 306 -1.70 24.07 12.83
CA HIS A 306 -1.38 25.16 11.92
C HIS A 306 -0.64 26.31 12.62
N GLU A 307 -1.07 26.69 13.83
CA GLU A 307 -0.42 27.72 14.63
C GLU A 307 1.08 27.45 14.81
N VAL A 308 1.46 26.21 15.16
CA VAL A 308 2.86 25.85 15.40
C VAL A 308 3.59 25.56 14.10
N VAL A 309 3.08 24.70 13.23
CA VAL A 309 3.79 24.23 12.04
C VAL A 309 3.98 25.36 11.02
N VAL A 310 2.91 26.07 10.73
CA VAL A 310 2.91 27.13 9.72
C VAL A 310 3.16 28.49 10.35
N GLY A 311 2.45 28.79 11.45
CA GLY A 311 2.52 30.11 12.08
C GLY A 311 3.88 30.43 12.70
N GLU A 312 4.50 29.50 13.40
CA GLU A 312 5.79 29.71 14.06
C GLU A 312 7.00 29.35 13.19
N PHE A 313 6.90 28.29 12.38
CA PHE A 313 8.04 27.75 11.63
C PHE A 313 7.97 27.92 10.11
N ASP A 314 6.85 28.41 9.57
CA ASP A 314 6.59 28.55 8.12
C ASP A 314 6.80 27.26 7.33
N LYS A 315 6.46 26.13 7.94
CA LYS A 315 6.60 24.79 7.37
C LYS A 315 5.29 24.32 6.72
N ILE A 316 5.34 23.19 6.01
CA ILE A 316 4.17 22.58 5.40
C ILE A 316 3.40 21.78 6.46
N TYR A 317 2.11 22.01 6.53
CA TYR A 317 1.17 21.15 7.24
C TYR A 317 0.32 20.37 6.24
N PHE A 318 0.61 19.09 6.10
CA PHE A 318 -0.12 18.16 5.25
C PHE A 318 -1.03 17.30 6.14
N HIS A 319 -2.35 17.53 6.04
CA HIS A 319 -3.35 16.86 6.85
C HIS A 319 -4.05 15.77 6.05
N ARG A 320 -3.81 14.52 6.40
CA ARG A 320 -4.58 13.40 5.86
C ARG A 320 -5.93 13.34 6.57
N THR A 321 -7.01 13.37 5.78
CA THR A 321 -8.37 13.35 6.32
C THR A 321 -8.85 11.94 6.67
N TRP A 322 -8.02 10.92 6.45
CA TRP A 322 -8.36 9.54 6.74
C TRP A 322 -8.88 9.39 8.17
N ALA A 323 -9.99 8.68 8.32
CA ALA A 323 -10.60 8.30 9.57
C ALA A 323 -11.01 6.83 9.51
N THR A 324 -11.01 6.14 10.64
CA THR A 324 -11.38 4.72 10.72
C THR A 324 -12.87 4.49 10.52
N THR A 325 -13.70 5.51 10.73
CA THR A 325 -15.13 5.46 10.51
C THR A 325 -15.53 6.15 9.20
N SER A 326 -16.61 5.70 8.58
CA SER A 326 -16.98 6.09 7.22
C SER A 326 -17.69 7.43 7.08
N ASP A 327 -18.18 8.03 8.17
CA ASP A 327 -19.03 9.23 8.12
C ASP A 327 -18.41 10.47 8.75
N GLU A 328 -17.06 10.56 8.71
CA GLU A 328 -16.30 11.65 9.29
C GLU A 328 -15.68 12.57 8.25
N GLN A 329 -14.63 13.34 8.69
CA GLN A 329 -13.93 14.30 7.85
C GLN A 329 -13.46 13.74 6.50
N HIS A 330 -13.26 12.42 6.42
CA HIS A 330 -12.73 11.78 5.22
C HIS A 330 -13.75 11.65 4.10
N SER A 331 -14.99 11.30 4.43
CA SER A 331 -16.00 10.92 3.44
C SER A 331 -17.37 11.60 3.60
N ASN A 332 -17.54 12.41 4.65
CA ASN A 332 -18.75 13.20 4.87
C ASN A 332 -18.49 14.69 4.55
N ALA A 333 -19.05 15.18 3.43
CA ALA A 333 -18.84 16.55 2.97
C ALA A 333 -19.34 17.61 3.96
N ASP A 334 -20.37 17.35 4.77
CA ASP A 334 -20.89 18.33 5.74
C ASP A 334 -20.01 18.38 6.99
N VAL A 335 -19.55 17.25 7.48
CA VAL A 335 -18.54 17.17 8.55
C VAL A 335 -17.25 17.86 8.10
N TYR A 336 -16.78 17.54 6.89
CA TYR A 336 -15.58 18.16 6.31
C TYR A 336 -15.69 19.70 6.25
N LYS A 337 -16.79 20.24 5.73
CA LYS A 337 -17.03 21.70 5.70
C LYS A 337 -17.12 22.32 7.09
N SER A 338 -17.67 21.59 8.05
CA SER A 338 -17.80 22.05 9.43
C SER A 338 -16.47 22.09 10.17
N ILE A 339 -15.48 21.26 9.74
CA ILE A 339 -14.11 21.27 10.28
C ILE A 339 -13.28 22.37 9.60
N PHE A 340 -13.20 22.36 8.27
CA PHE A 340 -12.35 23.24 7.48
C PHE A 340 -13.09 24.52 7.07
N THR A 341 -13.55 25.26 8.07
CA THR A 341 -14.26 26.53 7.92
C THR A 341 -13.33 27.67 7.52
N SER A 342 -13.88 28.85 7.24
CA SER A 342 -13.09 30.04 6.82
C SER A 342 -12.12 30.59 7.87
N ASP A 343 -12.25 30.18 9.12
CA ASP A 343 -11.34 30.51 10.22
C ASP A 343 -10.18 29.53 10.36
N VAL A 344 -10.17 28.42 9.61
CA VAL A 344 -9.01 27.57 9.44
C VAL A 344 -8.13 28.15 8.32
N PRO A 345 -6.87 28.55 8.60
CA PRO A 345 -6.02 29.17 7.60
C PRO A 345 -5.69 28.22 6.44
N THR A 346 -5.58 28.79 5.23
CA THR A 346 -5.26 28.02 4.01
C THR A 346 -3.76 28.01 3.68
N LYS A 347 -2.97 28.93 4.25
CA LYS A 347 -1.53 29.03 3.96
C LYS A 347 -0.81 27.75 4.36
N ASN A 348 -0.05 27.15 3.47
CA ASN A 348 0.75 25.95 3.68
C ASN A 348 0.00 24.77 4.32
N LEU A 349 -1.33 24.75 4.28
CA LEU A 349 -2.20 23.66 4.70
C LEU A 349 -2.71 22.92 3.46
N TYR A 350 -2.38 21.64 3.39
CA TYR A 350 -2.80 20.75 2.33
C TYR A 350 -3.66 19.63 2.90
N LEU A 351 -4.88 19.48 2.38
CA LEU A 351 -5.80 18.43 2.79
C LEU A 351 -5.68 17.23 1.85
N SER A 352 -5.64 16.02 2.40
CA SER A 352 -5.42 14.82 1.60
C SER A 352 -6.50 13.75 1.84
N PRO A 353 -7.60 13.81 1.10
CA PRO A 353 -8.56 12.73 1.02
C PRO A 353 -8.09 11.64 0.03
N TYR A 354 -8.61 10.42 0.19
CA TYR A 354 -8.54 9.41 -0.86
C TYR A 354 -9.42 9.78 -2.06
N MET A 355 -9.13 9.20 -3.23
CA MET A 355 -9.99 9.34 -4.41
C MET A 355 -11.38 8.73 -4.17
N SER A 356 -11.47 7.63 -3.43
CA SER A 356 -12.70 6.96 -3.02
C SER A 356 -13.06 7.25 -1.55
N LEU A 357 -14.13 6.62 -1.07
CA LEU A 357 -14.53 6.69 0.34
C LEU A 357 -13.61 5.84 1.25
N ALA A 358 -12.78 4.99 0.67
CA ALA A 358 -11.92 4.06 1.39
C ALA A 358 -10.68 3.72 0.56
N ASP A 359 -9.86 2.80 1.03
CA ASP A 359 -8.69 2.29 0.31
C ASP A 359 -9.07 1.55 -1.00
N ARG A 360 -10.34 1.18 -1.14
CA ARG A 360 -10.87 0.42 -2.26
C ARG A 360 -11.72 1.30 -3.14
N TRP A 361 -11.64 1.13 -4.47
CA TRP A 361 -12.29 2.04 -5.39
C TRP A 361 -13.36 1.40 -6.28
N TYR A 362 -13.28 0.12 -6.59
CA TYR A 362 -14.25 -0.50 -7.49
C TYR A 362 -15.67 -0.45 -6.92
N TYR A 363 -16.60 0.08 -7.73
CA TYR A 363 -17.99 0.37 -7.38
C TYR A 363 -18.19 1.42 -6.28
N GLN A 364 -17.13 2.15 -5.90
CA GLN A 364 -17.25 3.28 -4.98
C GLN A 364 -17.42 4.60 -5.74
N PRO A 365 -18.21 5.54 -5.22
CA PRO A 365 -18.23 6.90 -5.75
C PRO A 365 -16.89 7.60 -5.46
N TYR A 366 -16.63 8.67 -6.19
CA TYR A 366 -15.56 9.59 -5.82
C TYR A 366 -15.87 10.26 -4.49
N ASN A 367 -14.84 10.63 -3.78
CA ASN A 367 -14.96 11.22 -2.47
C ASN A 367 -15.73 12.55 -2.52
N PRO A 368 -16.84 12.72 -1.76
CA PRO A 368 -17.69 13.90 -1.82
C PRO A 368 -17.05 15.14 -1.17
N THR A 369 -15.89 15.01 -0.52
CA THR A 369 -15.19 16.15 0.11
C THR A 369 -14.40 16.99 -0.89
N PHE A 370 -14.28 16.55 -2.14
CA PHE A 370 -13.55 17.28 -3.18
C PHE A 370 -14.17 18.65 -3.45
N ASN A 371 -13.31 19.68 -3.53
CA ASN A 371 -13.69 21.06 -3.83
C ASN A 371 -14.72 21.68 -2.85
N GLN A 372 -14.87 21.17 -1.64
CA GLN A 372 -15.84 21.67 -0.65
C GLN A 372 -15.32 22.88 0.13
N THR A 373 -14.03 23.13 0.15
CA THR A 373 -13.39 24.23 0.89
C THR A 373 -12.25 24.85 0.07
N PRO A 374 -11.77 26.07 0.38
CA PRO A 374 -10.71 26.72 -0.40
C PRO A 374 -9.30 26.17 -0.13
N HIS A 375 -9.13 25.20 0.75
CA HIS A 375 -7.84 24.63 1.10
C HIS A 375 -7.25 23.84 -0.08
N GLN A 376 -5.93 23.92 -0.25
CA GLN A 376 -5.25 23.14 -1.26
C GLN A 376 -5.42 21.64 -1.01
N MET A 377 -5.62 20.89 -2.08
CA MET A 377 -5.91 19.46 -2.00
C MET A 377 -4.85 18.64 -2.74
N VAL A 378 -4.39 17.58 -2.09
CA VAL A 378 -3.52 16.55 -2.65
C VAL A 378 -4.21 15.20 -2.50
N VAL A 379 -4.77 14.70 -3.57
CA VAL A 379 -5.59 13.47 -3.54
C VAL A 379 -4.68 12.25 -3.44
N LEU A 380 -4.96 11.36 -2.49
CA LEU A 380 -4.32 10.05 -2.46
C LEU A 380 -4.96 9.17 -3.54
N LEU A 381 -4.16 8.85 -4.55
CA LEU A 381 -4.50 7.81 -5.50
C LEU A 381 -4.25 6.48 -4.80
N SER A 382 -5.31 5.80 -4.42
CA SER A 382 -5.20 4.53 -3.72
C SER A 382 -4.36 3.55 -4.55
N VAL A 383 -3.27 3.12 -3.97
CA VAL A 383 -2.37 2.12 -4.57
C VAL A 383 -2.68 0.72 -4.05
N LEU A 384 -3.55 0.64 -3.02
CA LEU A 384 -3.89 -0.61 -2.39
C LEU A 384 -5.01 -1.30 -3.18
N ASP A 385 -4.61 -2.25 -3.96
CA ASP A 385 -5.49 -3.26 -4.48
C ASP A 385 -5.36 -4.49 -3.58
N TYR A 386 -6.28 -4.63 -2.63
CA TYR A 386 -6.16 -5.63 -1.56
C TYR A 386 -6.19 -7.08 -2.05
N HIS A 387 -6.72 -7.34 -3.24
CA HIS A 387 -6.62 -8.70 -3.81
C HIS A 387 -5.22 -9.00 -4.36
N ALA A 388 -4.48 -7.97 -4.78
CA ALA A 388 -3.13 -8.06 -5.30
C ALA A 388 -2.06 -7.58 -4.28
N SER A 389 -2.43 -6.81 -3.24
CA SER A 389 -1.45 -6.34 -2.27
C SER A 389 -0.86 -7.49 -1.47
N GLY A 390 0.46 -7.55 -1.41
CA GLY A 390 1.20 -8.64 -0.77
C GLY A 390 1.32 -9.91 -1.62
N THR A 391 0.74 -9.96 -2.82
CA THR A 391 0.98 -11.04 -3.77
C THR A 391 1.52 -10.46 -5.07
N VAL A 392 2.82 -10.56 -5.28
CA VAL A 392 3.46 -10.20 -6.54
C VAL A 392 3.15 -11.19 -7.67
N ASN A 393 2.38 -12.22 -7.36
CA ASN A 393 2.14 -13.37 -8.23
C ASN A 393 0.93 -13.19 -9.15
N VAL A 394 0.01 -12.27 -8.84
CA VAL A 394 -1.13 -11.97 -9.70
C VAL A 394 -0.79 -10.92 -10.74
N PHE A 395 -1.52 -10.95 -11.86
CA PHE A 395 -1.33 -9.96 -12.90
C PHE A 395 -1.66 -8.54 -12.39
N PRO A 396 -0.90 -7.50 -12.75
CA PRO A 396 -1.18 -6.13 -12.30
C PRO A 396 -2.60 -5.68 -12.69
N SER A 397 -3.33 -5.14 -11.73
CA SER A 397 -4.66 -4.57 -11.96
C SER A 397 -4.53 -3.14 -12.51
N TRP A 398 -5.31 -2.80 -13.54
CA TRP A 398 -5.36 -1.46 -14.10
C TRP A 398 -6.38 -0.58 -13.37
N PRO A 399 -5.99 0.46 -12.64
CA PRO A 399 -6.91 1.35 -11.95
C PRO A 399 -7.26 2.62 -12.76
N GLY A 400 -6.86 2.67 -14.04
CA GLY A 400 -6.81 3.91 -14.83
C GLY A 400 -8.15 4.62 -14.96
N ASP A 401 -9.23 3.92 -15.30
CA ASP A 401 -10.54 4.55 -15.49
C ASP A 401 -11.02 5.28 -14.23
N TYR A 402 -10.82 4.66 -13.07
CA TYR A 402 -11.22 5.27 -11.81
C TYR A 402 -10.36 6.47 -11.44
N HIS A 403 -9.03 6.32 -11.47
CA HIS A 403 -8.11 7.39 -11.06
C HIS A 403 -8.13 8.57 -12.04
N GLN A 404 -8.05 8.30 -13.34
CA GLN A 404 -8.11 9.35 -14.34
C GLN A 404 -9.45 10.07 -14.35
N GLY A 405 -10.55 9.30 -14.31
CA GLY A 405 -11.90 9.85 -14.23
C GLY A 405 -12.10 10.71 -12.99
N GLY A 406 -11.58 10.29 -11.84
CA GLY A 406 -11.62 11.04 -10.59
C GLY A 406 -10.82 12.34 -10.66
N VAL A 407 -9.57 12.30 -11.12
CA VAL A 407 -8.74 13.51 -11.29
C VAL A 407 -9.41 14.50 -12.25
N ARG A 408 -9.90 14.03 -13.39
CA ARG A 408 -10.63 14.87 -14.35
C ARG A 408 -11.88 15.48 -13.73
N SER A 409 -12.66 14.68 -13.00
CA SER A 409 -13.89 15.15 -12.34
C SER A 409 -13.60 16.28 -11.35
N VAL A 410 -12.54 16.15 -10.55
CA VAL A 410 -12.12 17.19 -9.60
C VAL A 410 -11.65 18.44 -10.32
N LEU A 411 -10.84 18.30 -11.38
CA LEU A 411 -10.28 19.40 -12.17
C LEU A 411 -11.31 20.13 -13.05
N ALA A 412 -12.41 19.46 -13.40
CA ALA A 412 -13.50 20.05 -14.19
C ALA A 412 -14.29 21.12 -13.41
N ASN A 413 -14.15 21.15 -12.09
CA ASN A 413 -14.73 22.22 -11.28
C ASN A 413 -13.95 23.52 -11.50
N GLU A 414 -14.61 24.62 -11.85
CA GLU A 414 -13.96 25.94 -12.09
C GLU A 414 -13.23 26.49 -10.85
N HIS A 415 -13.60 26.03 -9.67
CA HIS A 415 -12.98 26.40 -8.39
C HIS A 415 -12.12 25.26 -7.84
N SER A 416 -11.62 24.38 -8.71
CA SER A 416 -10.79 23.27 -8.27
C SER A 416 -9.55 23.75 -7.53
N ASN A 417 -9.38 23.23 -6.34
CA ASN A 417 -8.22 23.43 -5.47
C ASN A 417 -7.28 22.22 -5.46
N LEU A 418 -7.43 21.30 -6.40
CA LEU A 418 -6.53 20.17 -6.59
C LEU A 418 -5.16 20.65 -7.07
N THR A 419 -4.15 20.52 -6.22
CA THR A 419 -2.76 20.91 -6.50
C THR A 419 -1.84 19.71 -6.72
N GLY A 420 -2.25 18.52 -6.30
CA GLY A 420 -1.37 17.38 -6.38
C GLY A 420 -2.00 16.03 -6.15
N VAL A 421 -1.14 15.02 -6.27
CA VAL A 421 -1.43 13.63 -5.98
C VAL A 421 -0.41 13.04 -5.00
N HIS A 422 -0.88 12.11 -4.19
CA HIS A 422 -0.06 11.25 -3.35
C HIS A 422 -0.12 9.83 -3.92
N PHE A 423 1.01 9.18 -4.14
CA PHE A 423 1.10 7.84 -4.74
C PHE A 423 2.36 7.10 -4.28
N GLY A 424 2.33 5.78 -4.29
CA GLY A 424 3.49 4.96 -3.95
C GLY A 424 4.46 4.83 -5.14
N ALA A 425 5.70 5.28 -4.98
CA ALA A 425 6.76 5.11 -5.98
C ALA A 425 8.05 4.52 -5.41
N HIS A 426 8.07 4.09 -4.15
CA HIS A 426 9.25 3.57 -3.49
C HIS A 426 9.87 2.35 -4.19
N GLY A 427 9.05 1.46 -4.75
CA GLY A 427 9.48 0.32 -5.55
C GLY A 427 9.81 0.63 -7.02
N GLY A 428 9.74 1.89 -7.45
CA GLY A 428 9.92 2.30 -8.85
C GLY A 428 8.79 1.82 -9.75
N PHE A 429 9.09 1.74 -11.06
CA PHE A 429 8.16 1.31 -12.10
C PHE A 429 8.33 -0.18 -12.46
N GLY A 430 8.51 -1.06 -11.47
CA GLY A 430 8.64 -2.50 -11.69
C GLY A 430 7.36 -3.14 -12.25
N TRP A 431 7.48 -4.35 -12.81
CA TRP A 431 6.33 -5.12 -13.26
C TRP A 431 5.59 -5.73 -12.06
N ASN A 432 4.74 -4.96 -11.44
CA ASN A 432 3.82 -5.37 -10.39
C ASN A 432 2.72 -4.31 -10.24
N THR A 433 1.74 -4.55 -9.38
CA THR A 433 0.62 -3.62 -9.14
C THR A 433 1.10 -2.23 -8.71
N TRP A 434 2.08 -2.16 -7.82
CA TRP A 434 2.61 -0.89 -7.33
C TRP A 434 3.31 -0.10 -8.43
N GLY A 435 4.17 -0.77 -9.22
CA GLY A 435 4.90 -0.14 -10.31
C GLY A 435 3.98 0.36 -11.43
N LEU A 436 2.95 -0.41 -11.77
CA LEU A 436 1.94 0.00 -12.75
C LEU A 436 1.15 1.21 -12.27
N THR A 437 0.69 1.19 -11.01
CA THR A 437 -0.06 2.32 -10.42
C THR A 437 0.81 3.57 -10.26
N ALA A 438 2.08 3.41 -9.87
CA ALA A 438 3.03 4.52 -9.81
C ALA A 438 3.31 5.13 -11.19
N TYR A 439 3.45 4.29 -12.22
CA TYR A 439 3.63 4.76 -13.59
C TYR A 439 2.41 5.52 -14.11
N LEU A 440 1.21 5.01 -13.84
CA LEU A 440 -0.04 5.71 -14.16
C LEU A 440 -0.12 7.06 -13.43
N ALA A 441 0.15 7.09 -12.12
CA ALA A 441 0.08 8.31 -11.32
C ALA A 441 1.07 9.38 -11.80
N PHE A 442 2.30 8.97 -12.16
CA PHE A 442 3.29 9.81 -12.79
C PHE A 442 2.73 10.47 -14.06
N ARG A 443 2.17 9.66 -14.98
CA ARG A 443 1.64 10.16 -16.25
C ARG A 443 0.45 11.10 -16.03
N LEU A 444 -0.49 10.76 -15.17
CA LEU A 444 -1.68 11.57 -14.84
C LEU A 444 -1.33 12.89 -14.14
N ALA A 445 -0.27 12.93 -13.36
CA ALA A 445 0.16 14.17 -12.72
C ALA A 445 0.68 15.21 -13.74
N TRP A 446 1.27 14.74 -14.85
CA TRP A 446 1.70 15.58 -15.96
C TRP A 446 0.54 15.93 -16.89
N ASP A 447 -0.25 14.94 -17.28
CA ASP A 447 -1.34 15.11 -18.24
C ASP A 447 -2.53 14.21 -17.86
N PRO A 448 -3.55 14.73 -17.16
CA PRO A 448 -4.75 13.95 -16.83
C PRO A 448 -5.56 13.52 -18.06
N GLU A 449 -5.30 14.13 -19.23
CA GLU A 449 -6.00 13.82 -20.48
C GLU A 449 -5.25 12.76 -21.34
N GLU A 450 -4.12 12.28 -20.85
CA GLU A 450 -3.33 11.30 -21.60
C GLU A 450 -4.12 9.99 -21.81
N ASP A 451 -3.96 9.43 -23.02
CA ASP A 451 -4.68 8.20 -23.39
C ASP A 451 -4.19 7.00 -22.57
N GLN A 452 -5.14 6.31 -21.93
CA GLN A 452 -4.85 5.17 -21.04
C GLN A 452 -4.16 4.01 -21.78
N ARG A 453 -4.54 3.78 -23.04
CA ARG A 453 -3.93 2.71 -23.83
C ARG A 453 -2.46 3.03 -24.14
N THR A 454 -2.14 4.30 -24.37
CA THR A 454 -0.75 4.75 -24.53
C THR A 454 0.06 4.52 -23.26
N ILE A 455 -0.49 4.84 -22.08
CA ILE A 455 0.20 4.61 -20.80
C ILE A 455 0.43 3.11 -20.57
N ALA A 456 -0.58 2.27 -20.81
CA ALA A 456 -0.47 0.82 -20.68
C ALA A 456 0.53 0.22 -21.69
N HIS A 457 0.53 0.70 -22.94
CA HIS A 457 1.48 0.30 -23.97
C HIS A 457 2.91 0.63 -23.57
N ASP A 458 3.15 1.85 -23.11
CA ASP A 458 4.49 2.30 -22.72
C ASP A 458 5.03 1.46 -21.56
N PHE A 459 4.19 1.20 -20.53
CA PHE A 459 4.57 0.32 -19.43
C PHE A 459 4.91 -1.09 -19.92
N ALA A 460 4.10 -1.66 -20.79
CA ALA A 460 4.35 -2.98 -21.38
C ALA A 460 5.64 -3.03 -22.21
N ALA A 461 5.86 -2.00 -23.04
CA ALA A 461 7.05 -1.89 -23.87
C ALA A 461 8.35 -1.81 -23.08
N ILE A 462 8.33 -1.08 -21.96
CA ILE A 462 9.47 -0.97 -21.04
C ILE A 462 9.92 -2.35 -20.57
N HIS A 463 8.98 -3.21 -20.18
CA HIS A 463 9.26 -4.48 -19.51
C HIS A 463 9.39 -5.68 -20.44
N LEU A 464 8.60 -5.74 -21.49
CA LEU A 464 8.46 -6.93 -22.34
C LEU A 464 8.77 -6.70 -23.82
N GLY A 465 9.10 -5.46 -24.19
CA GLY A 465 9.50 -5.10 -25.55
C GLY A 465 8.35 -4.60 -26.42
N THR A 466 8.72 -3.88 -27.48
CA THR A 466 7.77 -3.13 -28.33
C THR A 466 6.89 -4.04 -29.18
N GLU A 467 7.38 -5.21 -29.60
CA GLU A 467 6.61 -6.13 -30.46
C GLU A 467 5.39 -6.73 -29.74
N ALA A 468 5.49 -6.93 -28.43
CA ALA A 468 4.39 -7.46 -27.61
C ALA A 468 3.50 -6.35 -26.99
N ALA A 469 3.96 -5.09 -27.00
CA ALA A 469 3.40 -4.01 -26.20
C ALA A 469 1.93 -3.69 -26.48
N ASP A 470 1.53 -3.66 -27.75
CA ASP A 470 0.13 -3.40 -28.13
C ASP A 470 -0.84 -4.45 -27.57
N GLY A 471 -0.51 -5.72 -27.74
CA GLY A 471 -1.35 -6.80 -27.19
C GLY A 471 -1.34 -6.85 -25.66
N LEU A 472 -0.21 -6.52 -25.05
CA LEU A 472 -0.08 -6.42 -23.60
C LEU A 472 -0.86 -5.22 -23.02
N ALA A 473 -0.89 -4.09 -23.73
CA ALA A 473 -1.72 -2.95 -23.33
C ALA A 473 -3.20 -3.34 -23.25
N ASP A 474 -3.68 -4.08 -24.26
CA ASP A 474 -5.07 -4.58 -24.25
C ASP A 474 -5.33 -5.53 -23.06
N ILE A 475 -4.36 -6.38 -22.72
CA ILE A 475 -4.46 -7.26 -21.53
C ILE A 475 -4.45 -6.46 -20.25
N ILE A 476 -3.57 -5.47 -20.12
CA ILE A 476 -3.50 -4.57 -18.95
C ILE A 476 -4.83 -3.84 -18.76
N LEU A 477 -5.38 -3.25 -19.81
CA LEU A 477 -6.68 -2.57 -19.71
C LEU A 477 -7.82 -3.53 -19.35
N LEU A 478 -7.81 -4.75 -19.90
CA LEU A 478 -8.81 -5.77 -19.60
C LEU A 478 -8.76 -6.25 -18.15
N SER A 479 -7.58 -6.15 -17.50
CA SER A 479 -7.42 -6.55 -16.11
C SER A 479 -8.35 -5.79 -15.17
N GLN A 480 -8.68 -4.53 -15.46
CA GLN A 480 -9.65 -3.77 -14.70
C GLN A 480 -11.02 -4.45 -14.65
N VAL A 481 -11.49 -4.99 -15.78
CA VAL A 481 -12.77 -5.71 -15.83
C VAL A 481 -12.66 -7.02 -15.05
N ALA A 482 -11.56 -7.75 -15.24
CA ALA A 482 -11.32 -9.02 -14.54
C ALA A 482 -11.38 -8.85 -13.02
N TYR A 483 -10.78 -7.79 -12.48
CA TYR A 483 -10.77 -7.56 -11.04
C TYR A 483 -12.04 -6.88 -10.53
N LYS A 484 -12.49 -5.81 -11.19
CA LYS A 484 -13.69 -5.10 -10.77
C LYS A 484 -14.91 -6.01 -10.70
N ASP A 485 -15.14 -6.77 -11.78
CA ASP A 485 -16.31 -7.60 -11.89
C ASP A 485 -16.09 -9.03 -11.35
N GLY A 486 -14.83 -9.52 -11.36
CA GLY A 486 -14.52 -10.87 -10.93
C GLY A 486 -14.24 -11.03 -9.44
N ILE A 487 -13.83 -9.95 -8.75
CA ILE A 487 -13.48 -9.99 -7.33
C ILE A 487 -14.52 -9.25 -6.47
N TYR A 488 -15.02 -8.10 -6.93
CA TYR A 488 -15.97 -7.32 -6.17
C TYR A 488 -17.40 -7.68 -6.54
N VAL A 489 -18.27 -7.77 -5.54
CA VAL A 489 -19.71 -8.03 -5.69
C VAL A 489 -20.44 -6.71 -5.66
N LYS A 490 -20.92 -6.23 -6.81
CA LYS A 490 -21.48 -4.87 -6.95
C LYS A 490 -22.52 -4.50 -5.88
N PRO A 491 -23.61 -5.27 -5.62
CA PRO A 491 -24.58 -4.91 -4.60
C PRO A 491 -23.99 -4.77 -3.21
N VAL A 492 -22.97 -5.56 -2.91
CA VAL A 492 -22.24 -5.51 -1.63
C VAL A 492 -21.37 -4.27 -1.57
N ALA A 493 -20.60 -4.01 -2.62
CA ALA A 493 -19.71 -2.86 -2.69
C ALA A 493 -20.46 -1.53 -2.62
N GLU A 494 -21.66 -1.45 -3.18
CA GLU A 494 -22.52 -0.26 -3.12
C GLU A 494 -23.23 -0.10 -1.76
N ALA A 495 -23.53 -1.19 -1.06
CA ALA A 495 -24.18 -1.16 0.24
C ALA A 495 -23.22 -0.83 1.38
N ILE A 496 -21.94 -1.21 1.26
CA ILE A 496 -20.93 -1.04 2.30
C ILE A 496 -20.07 0.17 1.98
N ARG A 497 -20.16 1.18 2.84
CA ARG A 497 -19.28 2.34 2.84
C ARG A 497 -18.13 2.10 3.84
N GLY A 498 -16.92 2.46 3.47
CA GLY A 498 -15.75 2.32 4.33
C GLY A 498 -14.80 1.17 3.94
N ASN A 499 -13.88 0.84 4.83
CA ASN A 499 -12.73 -0.04 4.56
C ASN A 499 -13.04 -1.50 4.27
N THR A 500 -14.24 -1.95 4.55
CA THR A 500 -14.58 -3.37 4.57
C THR A 500 -15.34 -3.80 3.33
N LEU A 501 -14.77 -3.64 2.13
CA LEU A 501 -15.35 -4.27 0.95
C LEU A 501 -14.99 -5.76 0.92
N PRO A 502 -15.99 -6.65 0.90
CA PRO A 502 -15.71 -8.08 0.82
C PRO A 502 -15.16 -8.46 -0.54
N HIS A 503 -13.98 -8.98 -0.55
CA HIS A 503 -13.38 -9.68 -1.67
C HIS A 503 -12.71 -10.97 -1.17
N LEU A 504 -12.25 -11.81 -2.05
CA LEU A 504 -11.75 -13.14 -1.68
C LEU A 504 -10.69 -13.09 -0.57
N ARG A 505 -9.74 -12.19 -0.64
CA ARG A 505 -8.69 -12.06 0.38
C ARG A 505 -9.26 -11.60 1.72
N LEU A 506 -10.10 -10.56 1.75
CA LEU A 506 -10.75 -10.12 2.98
C LEU A 506 -11.68 -11.18 3.54
N THR A 507 -12.44 -11.87 2.70
CA THR A 507 -13.24 -12.99 3.16
C THR A 507 -12.37 -14.12 3.71
N THR A 508 -11.16 -14.30 3.26
CA THR A 508 -10.22 -15.25 3.87
C THR A 508 -9.66 -14.77 5.20
N PHE A 509 -9.51 -13.47 5.42
CA PHE A 509 -8.99 -12.90 6.66
C PHE A 509 -10.06 -12.60 7.71
N GLN A 510 -11.18 -12.01 7.31
CA GLN A 510 -12.26 -11.63 8.22
C GLN A 510 -13.03 -12.81 8.79
N LEU A 511 -12.76 -13.97 8.28
CA LEU A 511 -13.45 -15.17 8.64
C LEU A 511 -12.81 -15.99 9.65
N MET A 512 -12.37 -15.30 10.56
CA MET A 512 -11.68 -15.86 11.60
C MET A 512 -12.56 -16.04 12.78
N GLY A 513 -13.75 -16.50 12.54
CA GLY A 513 -14.42 -17.28 13.57
C GLY A 513 -13.37 -18.22 14.14
N LEU A 514 -13.35 -18.41 15.39
CA LEU A 514 -12.47 -19.39 16.01
C LEU A 514 -12.88 -20.76 15.50
N PRO A 515 -12.14 -21.42 14.59
CA PRO A 515 -12.67 -22.58 13.87
C PRO A 515 -13.17 -23.69 14.80
N ASP A 516 -12.52 -23.77 15.97
CA ASP A 516 -12.83 -24.75 16.97
C ASP A 516 -13.89 -24.28 17.99
N ILE A 517 -14.16 -22.97 18.07
CA ILE A 517 -15.07 -22.37 19.06
C ILE A 517 -16.40 -22.05 18.43
N ASP A 518 -16.43 -21.23 17.37
CA ASP A 518 -17.67 -20.77 16.75
C ASP A 518 -18.21 -21.75 15.69
N ARG A 519 -17.41 -22.76 15.33
CA ARG A 519 -17.79 -23.76 14.29
C ARG A 519 -18.33 -23.14 13.02
N GLY A 520 -17.83 -21.97 12.66
CA GLY A 520 -18.22 -21.22 11.49
C GLY A 520 -19.45 -20.32 11.66
N ARG A 521 -20.02 -20.17 12.89
CA ARG A 521 -21.18 -19.28 13.13
C ARG A 521 -20.85 -17.83 12.80
N THR A 522 -19.79 -17.28 13.40
CA THR A 522 -19.35 -15.91 13.17
C THR A 522 -19.16 -15.64 11.67
N HIS A 523 -18.56 -16.60 10.98
CA HIS A 523 -18.39 -16.51 9.54
C HIS A 523 -19.72 -16.43 8.78
N LEU A 524 -20.62 -17.38 9.04
CA LEU A 524 -21.91 -17.42 8.35
C LEU A 524 -22.75 -16.21 8.66
N ASP A 525 -22.77 -15.73 9.90
CA ASP A 525 -23.49 -14.51 10.28
C ASP A 525 -22.94 -13.29 9.52
N TRP A 526 -21.61 -13.22 9.39
CA TRP A 526 -20.98 -12.19 8.58
C TRP A 526 -21.35 -12.32 7.10
N LEU A 527 -21.21 -13.53 6.50
CA LEU A 527 -21.61 -13.76 5.11
C LEU A 527 -23.09 -13.41 4.87
N GLN A 528 -23.96 -13.75 5.80
CA GLN A 528 -25.38 -13.42 5.70
C GLN A 528 -25.59 -11.91 5.68
N ARG A 529 -24.99 -11.19 6.64
CA ARG A 529 -25.17 -9.75 6.80
C ARG A 529 -24.49 -8.95 5.70
N VAL A 530 -23.26 -9.34 5.32
CA VAL A 530 -22.39 -8.54 4.45
C VAL A 530 -22.49 -8.95 2.99
N MET A 531 -22.65 -10.24 2.69
CA MET A 531 -22.67 -10.73 1.30
C MET A 531 -24.07 -11.03 0.79
N TYR A 532 -24.85 -11.81 1.53
CA TYR A 532 -26.14 -12.29 1.05
C TYR A 532 -27.25 -11.23 1.15
N ALA A 533 -27.41 -10.60 2.32
CA ALA A 533 -28.49 -9.63 2.53
C ALA A 533 -28.43 -8.44 1.55
N PRO A 534 -27.30 -7.78 1.29
CA PRO A 534 -27.22 -6.73 0.29
C PRO A 534 -27.46 -7.22 -1.14
N SER A 535 -27.14 -8.49 -1.42
CA SER A 535 -27.32 -9.08 -2.75
C SER A 535 -28.71 -9.65 -2.99
N LYS A 536 -29.54 -9.78 -1.96
CA LYS A 536 -30.89 -10.36 -2.07
C LYS A 536 -31.75 -9.56 -3.03
N GLY A 537 -32.28 -10.21 -4.05
CA GLY A 537 -33.00 -9.57 -5.16
C GLY A 537 -32.13 -9.11 -6.33
N HIS A 538 -30.79 -9.10 -6.15
CA HIS A 538 -29.79 -8.71 -7.16
C HIS A 538 -28.78 -9.81 -7.48
N THR A 539 -28.98 -11.04 -6.99
CA THR A 539 -28.05 -12.16 -7.17
C THR A 539 -27.77 -12.47 -8.64
N SER A 540 -28.78 -12.37 -9.51
CA SER A 540 -28.60 -12.59 -10.96
C SER A 540 -27.71 -11.53 -11.61
N GLU A 541 -27.87 -10.25 -11.24
CA GLU A 541 -27.01 -9.16 -11.70
C GLU A 541 -25.56 -9.36 -11.21
N ALA A 542 -25.40 -9.65 -9.92
CA ALA A 542 -24.11 -9.91 -9.33
C ALA A 542 -23.38 -11.09 -10.02
N MET A 543 -24.08 -12.20 -10.27
CA MET A 543 -23.53 -13.35 -10.98
C MET A 543 -23.15 -13.03 -12.43
N ALA A 544 -23.95 -12.22 -13.14
CA ALA A 544 -23.64 -11.82 -14.52
C ALA A 544 -22.36 -10.96 -14.58
N LEU A 545 -22.12 -10.11 -13.59
CA LEU A 545 -20.87 -9.35 -13.48
C LEU A 545 -19.69 -10.28 -13.18
N LEU A 546 -19.82 -11.21 -12.23
CA LEU A 546 -18.78 -12.19 -11.92
C LEU A 546 -18.45 -13.09 -13.13
N ASP A 547 -19.47 -13.45 -13.96
CA ASP A 547 -19.27 -14.15 -15.21
C ASP A 547 -18.44 -13.33 -16.21
N ARG A 548 -18.75 -12.02 -16.33
CA ARG A 548 -17.98 -11.09 -17.17
C ARG A 548 -16.54 -10.95 -16.70
N GLY A 549 -16.29 -10.85 -15.40
CA GLY A 549 -14.95 -10.81 -14.83
C GLY A 549 -14.15 -12.08 -15.14
N LEU A 550 -14.78 -13.24 -15.01
CA LEU A 550 -14.15 -14.52 -15.34
C LEU A 550 -13.83 -14.64 -16.84
N GLU A 551 -14.73 -14.19 -17.70
CA GLU A 551 -14.47 -14.18 -19.14
C GLU A 551 -13.31 -13.25 -19.49
N ALA A 552 -13.25 -12.06 -18.89
CA ALA A 552 -12.12 -11.15 -19.05
C ALA A 552 -10.79 -11.79 -18.61
N ALA A 553 -10.77 -12.48 -17.46
CA ALA A 553 -9.56 -13.16 -16.99
C ALA A 553 -9.12 -14.30 -17.93
N ARG A 554 -10.07 -15.05 -18.49
CA ARG A 554 -9.79 -16.07 -19.51
C ARG A 554 -9.25 -15.47 -20.81
N GLU A 555 -9.84 -14.37 -21.23
CA GLU A 555 -9.40 -13.66 -22.41
C GLU A 555 -7.98 -13.10 -22.25
N MET A 556 -7.64 -12.56 -21.07
CA MET A 556 -6.28 -12.10 -20.77
C MET A 556 -5.26 -13.23 -20.93
N GLU A 557 -5.52 -14.39 -20.34
CA GLU A 557 -4.64 -15.57 -20.44
C GLU A 557 -4.52 -16.02 -21.91
N ALA A 558 -5.64 -16.12 -22.64
CA ALA A 558 -5.65 -16.57 -24.03
C ALA A 558 -4.93 -15.59 -24.98
N ARG A 559 -5.09 -14.27 -24.77
CA ARG A 559 -4.42 -13.25 -25.57
C ARG A 559 -2.91 -13.22 -25.34
N PHE A 560 -2.43 -13.61 -24.16
CA PHE A 560 -1.00 -13.61 -23.86
C PHE A 560 -0.24 -14.74 -24.58
N VAL A 561 -0.85 -15.90 -24.81
CA VAL A 561 -0.19 -17.07 -25.43
C VAL A 561 0.58 -16.70 -26.72
N PRO A 562 0.01 -16.05 -27.73
CA PRO A 562 0.73 -15.69 -28.95
C PRO A 562 1.71 -14.50 -28.78
N LEU A 563 1.69 -13.83 -27.62
CA LEU A 563 2.59 -12.71 -27.33
C LEU A 563 3.86 -13.14 -26.60
N ALA A 564 3.84 -14.27 -25.92
CA ALA A 564 4.96 -14.74 -25.11
C ALA A 564 6.27 -14.83 -25.92
N ASP A 565 6.21 -15.37 -27.14
CA ASP A 565 7.37 -15.52 -28.03
C ASP A 565 7.86 -14.20 -28.62
N LYS A 566 7.08 -13.12 -28.51
CA LYS A 566 7.41 -11.77 -29.00
C LYS A 566 8.06 -10.90 -27.94
N THR A 567 8.19 -11.39 -26.73
CA THR A 567 8.75 -10.62 -25.62
C THR A 567 10.28 -10.63 -25.65
N THR A 568 10.87 -9.53 -25.21
CA THR A 568 12.34 -9.41 -25.09
C THR A 568 12.88 -9.93 -23.76
N ASN A 569 12.00 -10.30 -22.82
CA ASN A 569 12.34 -10.82 -21.49
C ASN A 569 11.61 -12.15 -21.22
N PRO A 570 12.16 -13.30 -21.64
CA PRO A 570 11.50 -14.60 -21.50
C PRO A 570 11.23 -15.00 -20.04
N ALA A 571 12.09 -14.59 -19.11
CA ALA A 571 11.89 -14.89 -17.68
C ALA A 571 10.67 -14.15 -17.12
N LEU A 572 10.52 -12.87 -17.45
CA LEU A 572 9.34 -12.12 -17.05
C LEU A 572 8.09 -12.62 -17.80
N ALA A 573 8.22 -12.99 -19.07
CA ALA A 573 7.10 -13.56 -19.82
C ALA A 573 6.55 -14.84 -19.17
N ALA A 574 7.41 -15.72 -18.66
CA ALA A 574 6.99 -16.90 -17.90
C ALA A 574 6.25 -16.52 -16.62
N GLN A 575 6.76 -15.53 -15.86
CA GLN A 575 6.08 -15.03 -14.66
C GLN A 575 4.72 -14.41 -14.99
N VAL A 576 4.61 -13.69 -16.10
CA VAL A 576 3.34 -13.12 -16.58
C VAL A 576 2.35 -14.22 -16.94
N ALA A 577 2.78 -15.29 -17.59
CA ALA A 577 1.92 -16.45 -17.90
C ALA A 577 1.38 -17.10 -16.62
N ASP A 578 2.25 -17.35 -15.64
CA ASP A 578 1.85 -17.91 -14.34
C ASP A 578 0.90 -16.95 -13.60
N SER A 579 1.17 -15.65 -13.61
CA SER A 579 0.31 -14.63 -13.00
C SER A 579 -1.08 -14.57 -13.64
N LEU A 580 -1.18 -14.69 -14.95
CA LEU A 580 -2.47 -14.70 -15.66
C LEU A 580 -3.27 -15.95 -15.33
N CYS A 581 -2.61 -17.12 -15.27
CA CYS A 581 -3.22 -18.37 -14.83
C CYS A 581 -3.74 -18.23 -13.40
N LEU A 582 -2.93 -17.72 -12.48
CA LEU A 582 -3.30 -17.50 -11.09
C LEU A 582 -4.47 -16.52 -10.95
N THR A 583 -4.44 -15.41 -11.70
CA THR A 583 -5.54 -14.42 -11.74
C THR A 583 -6.85 -15.05 -12.20
N ARG A 584 -6.83 -15.84 -13.27
CA ARG A 584 -8.04 -16.56 -13.74
C ARG A 584 -8.59 -17.51 -12.68
N LEU A 585 -7.72 -18.28 -12.02
CA LEU A 585 -8.13 -19.21 -10.96
C LEU A 585 -8.67 -18.47 -9.72
N LEU A 586 -8.08 -17.35 -9.37
CA LEU A 586 -8.56 -16.46 -8.31
C LEU A 586 -9.99 -16.00 -8.60
N VAL A 587 -10.23 -15.43 -9.78
CA VAL A 587 -11.54 -14.95 -10.22
C VAL A 587 -12.56 -16.07 -10.31
N GLU A 588 -12.18 -17.24 -10.85
CA GLU A 588 -13.05 -18.41 -10.92
C GLU A 588 -13.46 -18.92 -9.52
N THR A 589 -12.49 -18.98 -8.61
CA THR A 589 -12.73 -19.42 -7.23
C THR A 589 -13.63 -18.44 -6.50
N ASN A 590 -13.38 -17.14 -6.63
CA ASN A 590 -14.24 -16.11 -6.03
C ASN A 590 -15.67 -16.16 -6.55
N ARG A 591 -15.85 -16.28 -7.86
CA ARG A 591 -17.17 -16.45 -8.48
C ARG A 591 -17.94 -17.64 -7.92
N LEU A 592 -17.28 -18.80 -7.80
CA LEU A 592 -17.91 -20.02 -7.27
C LEU A 592 -18.16 -19.90 -5.76
N TYR A 593 -17.31 -19.21 -5.03
CA TYR A 593 -17.50 -18.90 -3.62
C TYR A 593 -18.77 -18.06 -3.41
N VAL A 594 -18.91 -16.95 -4.11
CA VAL A 594 -20.11 -16.09 -4.04
C VAL A 594 -21.36 -16.87 -4.44
N LYS A 595 -21.28 -17.67 -5.50
CA LYS A 595 -22.39 -18.52 -5.95
C LYS A 595 -22.80 -19.53 -4.89
N THR A 596 -21.85 -20.14 -4.20
CA THR A 596 -22.09 -21.09 -3.12
C THR A 596 -22.70 -20.39 -1.90
N ILE A 597 -22.27 -19.17 -1.58
CA ILE A 597 -22.91 -18.33 -0.53
C ILE A 597 -24.40 -18.15 -0.83
N TYR A 598 -24.75 -17.75 -2.06
CA TYR A 598 -26.16 -17.56 -2.44
C TYR A 598 -26.93 -18.86 -2.36
N ALA A 599 -26.39 -19.95 -2.92
CA ALA A 599 -27.04 -21.26 -2.88
C ALA A 599 -27.24 -21.78 -1.45
N TYR A 600 -26.29 -21.52 -0.55
CA TYR A 600 -26.39 -21.90 0.86
C TYR A 600 -27.53 -21.20 1.58
N PHE A 601 -27.61 -19.86 1.47
CA PHE A 601 -28.66 -19.10 2.16
C PHE A 601 -30.04 -19.31 1.50
N GLU A 602 -30.12 -19.44 0.17
CA GLU A 602 -31.34 -19.83 -0.52
C GLU A 602 -31.86 -21.19 -0.05
N TYR A 603 -30.97 -22.19 0.16
CA TYR A 603 -31.35 -23.47 0.70
C TYR A 603 -31.84 -23.37 2.14
N ARG A 604 -31.18 -22.59 2.98
CA ARG A 604 -31.65 -22.35 4.35
C ARG A 604 -33.06 -21.70 4.41
N GLU A 605 -33.38 -20.83 3.47
CA GLU A 605 -34.67 -20.16 3.38
C GLU A 605 -35.75 -21.09 2.79
N ALA A 606 -35.45 -21.75 1.67
CA ALA A 606 -36.44 -22.52 0.92
C ALA A 606 -36.69 -23.92 1.52
N ARG A 607 -35.67 -24.56 2.07
CA ARG A 607 -35.70 -25.91 2.66
C ARG A 607 -36.24 -26.98 1.71
N ASP A 608 -36.08 -26.80 0.39
CA ASP A 608 -36.60 -27.71 -0.64
C ASP A 608 -35.47 -28.47 -1.38
N GLU A 609 -35.83 -29.58 -2.03
CA GLU A 609 -34.89 -30.41 -2.77
C GLU A 609 -34.22 -29.71 -3.98
N PRO A 610 -34.90 -28.83 -4.74
CA PRO A 610 -34.25 -28.04 -5.79
C PRO A 610 -33.15 -27.11 -5.28
N ALA A 611 -33.34 -26.42 -4.17
CA ALA A 611 -32.34 -25.57 -3.55
C ALA A 611 -31.17 -26.41 -2.99
N LYS A 612 -31.45 -27.55 -2.35
CA LYS A 612 -30.46 -28.52 -1.89
C LYS A 612 -29.58 -29.01 -3.04
N ALA A 613 -30.21 -29.37 -4.15
CA ALA A 613 -29.49 -29.88 -5.33
C ALA A 613 -28.61 -28.76 -5.98
N ARG A 614 -29.05 -27.49 -5.95
CA ARG A 614 -28.23 -26.34 -6.37
C ARG A 614 -27.01 -26.20 -5.47
N LEU A 615 -27.19 -26.18 -4.15
CA LEU A 615 -26.09 -26.08 -3.21
C LEU A 615 -25.07 -27.21 -3.39
N ALA A 616 -25.53 -28.46 -3.51
CA ALA A 616 -24.65 -29.61 -3.70
C ALA A 616 -23.79 -29.48 -4.96
N ARG A 617 -24.37 -29.06 -6.07
CA ARG A 617 -23.65 -28.84 -7.33
C ARG A 617 -22.64 -27.71 -7.23
N ASP A 618 -23.04 -26.58 -6.65
CA ASP A 618 -22.21 -25.39 -6.59
C ASP A 618 -21.08 -25.56 -5.57
N LEU A 619 -21.31 -26.27 -4.47
CA LEU A 619 -20.28 -26.68 -3.52
C LEU A 619 -19.22 -27.58 -4.15
N ALA A 620 -19.64 -28.60 -4.91
CA ALA A 620 -18.71 -29.49 -5.60
C ALA A 620 -17.84 -28.74 -6.61
N ALA A 621 -18.40 -27.78 -7.33
CA ALA A 621 -17.67 -26.90 -8.25
C ALA A 621 -16.67 -26.00 -7.51
N LEU A 622 -17.05 -25.44 -6.36
CA LEU A 622 -16.16 -24.63 -5.52
C LEU A 622 -14.98 -25.45 -5.01
N GLN A 623 -15.22 -26.64 -4.47
CA GLN A 623 -14.17 -27.52 -3.98
C GLN A 623 -13.17 -27.91 -5.09
N ASP A 624 -13.65 -28.14 -6.32
CA ASP A 624 -12.77 -28.39 -7.47
C ASP A 624 -11.94 -27.16 -7.83
N ALA A 625 -12.53 -25.98 -7.85
CA ALA A 625 -11.82 -24.73 -8.12
C ALA A 625 -10.77 -24.43 -7.05
N MET A 626 -11.08 -24.59 -5.76
CA MET A 626 -10.12 -24.42 -4.66
C MET A 626 -8.92 -25.34 -4.83
N ARG A 627 -9.14 -26.62 -5.18
CA ARG A 627 -8.05 -27.56 -5.42
C ARG A 627 -7.17 -27.13 -6.58
N ARG A 628 -7.74 -26.67 -7.70
CA ARG A 628 -6.96 -26.18 -8.85
C ARG A 628 -6.22 -24.89 -8.51
N PHE A 629 -6.83 -24.00 -7.75
CA PHE A 629 -6.24 -22.73 -7.33
C PHE A 629 -5.06 -22.94 -6.37
N SER A 630 -5.22 -23.80 -5.35
CA SER A 630 -4.13 -24.12 -4.40
C SER A 630 -2.94 -24.85 -5.03
N GLN A 631 -3.10 -25.42 -6.22
CA GLN A 631 -2.03 -26.09 -6.97
C GLN A 631 -1.40 -25.20 -8.04
N ALA A 632 -1.88 -23.97 -8.20
CA ALA A 632 -1.36 -23.05 -9.21
C ALA A 632 0.05 -22.55 -8.86
N PRO A 633 0.92 -22.34 -9.87
CA PRO A 633 2.21 -21.70 -9.65
C PRO A 633 2.03 -20.33 -8.96
N GLY A 634 2.85 -20.07 -7.95
CA GLY A 634 2.80 -18.81 -7.22
C GLY A 634 1.62 -18.65 -6.26
N PHE A 635 0.85 -19.71 -6.00
CA PHE A 635 -0.23 -19.67 -5.01
C PHE A 635 0.32 -19.42 -3.60
N ASP A 636 -0.19 -18.39 -2.95
CA ASP A 636 0.17 -17.99 -1.57
C ASP A 636 -1.04 -17.51 -0.74
N TYR A 637 -2.25 -17.81 -1.22
CA TYR A 637 -3.48 -17.40 -0.56
C TYR A 637 -3.86 -18.33 0.61
N LYS A 638 -4.44 -17.74 1.65
CA LYS A 638 -5.14 -18.47 2.70
C LYS A 638 -6.62 -18.57 2.32
N LEU A 639 -7.19 -19.77 2.39
CA LEU A 639 -8.57 -20.03 1.96
C LEU A 639 -9.53 -20.33 3.12
N TYR A 640 -9.16 -19.97 4.35
CA TYR A 640 -9.89 -20.32 5.57
C TYR A 640 -11.39 -20.00 5.52
N GLY A 641 -11.76 -18.84 5.02
CA GLY A 641 -13.16 -18.47 4.92
C GLY A 641 -13.94 -19.28 3.90
N ILE A 642 -13.29 -19.66 2.80
CA ILE A 642 -13.91 -20.53 1.82
C ILE A 642 -14.06 -21.93 2.42
N GLU A 643 -13.06 -22.42 3.13
CA GLU A 643 -13.07 -23.71 3.83
C GLU A 643 -14.17 -23.75 4.91
N ALA A 644 -14.35 -22.66 5.66
CA ALA A 644 -15.45 -22.56 6.63
C ALA A 644 -16.82 -22.68 5.96
N LEU A 645 -17.05 -21.96 4.85
CA LEU A 645 -18.30 -22.10 4.09
C LEU A 645 -18.47 -23.53 3.55
N VAL A 646 -17.40 -24.13 3.02
CA VAL A 646 -17.43 -25.51 2.48
C VAL A 646 -17.86 -26.49 3.57
N THR A 647 -17.32 -26.37 4.78
CA THR A 647 -17.67 -27.20 5.93
C THR A 647 -19.14 -27.01 6.30
N CYS A 648 -19.60 -25.77 6.49
CA CYS A 648 -20.99 -25.47 6.85
C CYS A 648 -21.99 -25.93 5.77
N ALA A 649 -21.62 -25.77 4.50
CA ALA A 649 -22.48 -26.22 3.38
C ALA A 649 -22.58 -27.74 3.29
N ALA A 650 -21.46 -28.44 3.52
CA ALA A 650 -21.44 -29.91 3.56
C ALA A 650 -22.30 -30.44 4.71
N ASP A 651 -22.20 -29.86 5.89
CA ASP A 651 -23.01 -30.19 7.04
C ASP A 651 -24.52 -29.97 6.78
N ALA A 652 -24.87 -28.82 6.18
CA ALA A 652 -26.26 -28.50 5.83
C ALA A 652 -26.84 -29.50 4.81
N LEU A 653 -26.04 -29.97 3.85
CA LEU A 653 -26.46 -31.01 2.88
C LEU A 653 -26.69 -32.36 3.54
N THR A 654 -25.97 -32.68 4.61
CA THR A 654 -26.15 -33.90 5.40
C THR A 654 -27.42 -33.85 6.24
N GLY A 655 -27.71 -32.70 6.86
CA GLY A 655 -28.90 -32.47 7.68
C GLY A 655 -29.00 -31.02 8.15
N LEU A 656 -29.88 -30.25 7.50
CA LEU A 656 -29.98 -28.81 7.73
C LEU A 656 -30.32 -28.46 9.18
N GLU A 657 -31.32 -29.14 9.77
CA GLU A 657 -31.75 -28.87 11.15
C GLU A 657 -30.63 -29.16 12.17
N ALA A 658 -29.89 -30.25 11.98
CA ALA A 658 -28.79 -30.58 12.84
C ALA A 658 -27.61 -29.63 12.67
N ALA A 659 -27.35 -29.17 11.45
CA ALA A 659 -26.34 -28.14 11.18
C ALA A 659 -26.69 -26.79 11.83
N GLU A 660 -27.93 -26.35 11.69
CA GLU A 660 -28.43 -25.13 12.32
C GLU A 660 -28.39 -25.21 13.87
N ALA A 661 -28.72 -26.37 14.45
CA ALA A 661 -28.62 -26.56 15.88
C ALA A 661 -27.16 -26.45 16.38
N ARG A 662 -26.23 -27.09 15.68
CA ARG A 662 -24.78 -26.94 16.03
C ARG A 662 -24.29 -25.50 15.92
N LEU A 663 -24.72 -24.77 14.90
CA LEU A 663 -24.36 -23.36 14.76
C LEU A 663 -24.98 -22.49 15.87
N ALA A 664 -26.20 -22.82 16.32
CA ALA A 664 -26.86 -22.11 17.41
C ALA A 664 -26.19 -22.34 18.78
N GLU A 665 -25.53 -23.48 18.94
CA GLU A 665 -24.74 -23.81 20.15
C GLU A 665 -23.36 -23.13 20.16
N ALA A 666 -22.85 -22.70 19.00
CA ALA A 666 -21.58 -22.00 18.94
C ALA A 666 -21.70 -20.55 19.44
N PRO A 667 -20.68 -19.99 20.11
CA PRO A 667 -20.72 -18.62 20.57
C PRO A 667 -20.86 -17.63 19.42
N THR A 668 -21.49 -16.51 19.67
CA THR A 668 -21.42 -15.34 18.80
C THR A 668 -20.02 -14.71 18.83
N GLU A 669 -19.72 -13.82 17.89
CA GLU A 669 -18.44 -13.08 17.88
C GLU A 669 -18.21 -12.35 19.20
N GLU A 670 -19.23 -11.72 19.75
CA GLU A 670 -19.15 -11.02 21.05
C GLU A 670 -18.92 -11.98 22.21
N GLU A 671 -19.63 -13.10 22.23
CA GLU A 671 -19.44 -14.14 23.25
C GLU A 671 -18.03 -14.76 23.15
N ALA A 672 -17.52 -15.02 21.95
CA ALA A 672 -16.17 -15.52 21.75
C ALA A 672 -15.13 -14.51 22.25
N TYR A 673 -15.33 -13.23 21.96
CA TYR A 673 -14.46 -12.16 22.49
C TYR A 673 -14.45 -12.11 24.01
N GLN A 674 -15.62 -12.22 24.66
CA GLN A 674 -15.72 -12.25 26.12
C GLN A 674 -15.02 -13.48 26.74
N LEU A 675 -15.08 -14.62 26.05
CA LEU A 675 -14.36 -15.82 26.48
C LEU A 675 -12.83 -15.62 26.40
N ILE A 676 -12.33 -14.99 25.35
CA ILE A 676 -10.90 -14.66 25.19
C ILE A 676 -10.46 -13.68 26.29
N ALA A 677 -11.21 -12.59 26.48
CA ALA A 677 -10.93 -11.61 27.52
C ALA A 677 -10.96 -12.25 28.92
N GLY A 678 -11.88 -13.18 29.18
CA GLY A 678 -11.95 -13.96 30.40
C GLY A 678 -10.71 -14.83 30.61
N GLN A 679 -10.22 -15.51 29.57
CA GLN A 679 -8.98 -16.29 29.64
C GLN A 679 -7.78 -15.38 29.92
N GLN A 680 -7.65 -14.26 29.20
CA GLN A 680 -6.56 -13.31 29.39
C GLN A 680 -6.54 -12.78 30.84
N ALA A 681 -7.70 -12.43 31.38
CA ALA A 681 -7.80 -11.98 32.76
C ALA A 681 -7.40 -13.07 33.78
N ALA A 682 -7.82 -14.33 33.57
CA ALA A 682 -7.43 -15.46 34.38
C ALA A 682 -5.92 -15.75 34.30
N HIS A 683 -5.34 -15.68 33.11
CA HIS A 683 -3.91 -15.80 32.88
C HIS A 683 -3.14 -14.68 33.59
N ALA A 684 -3.55 -13.42 33.47
CA ALA A 684 -2.91 -12.29 34.13
C ALA A 684 -2.92 -12.47 35.66
N GLN A 685 -4.02 -12.95 36.22
CA GLN A 685 -4.11 -13.26 37.64
C GLN A 685 -3.16 -14.41 38.05
N ALA A 686 -3.07 -15.47 37.27
CA ALA A 686 -2.16 -16.57 37.51
C ALA A 686 -0.69 -16.15 37.36
N ILE A 687 -0.37 -15.34 36.36
CA ILE A 687 0.98 -14.80 36.11
C ILE A 687 1.44 -13.95 37.31
N SER A 688 0.59 -13.06 37.84
CA SER A 688 0.93 -12.24 38.98
C SER A 688 1.35 -13.06 40.20
N LYS A 689 0.88 -14.30 40.28
CA LYS A 689 1.14 -15.22 41.40
C LYS A 689 2.26 -16.22 41.12
N TYR A 690 2.35 -16.72 39.89
CA TYR A 690 3.18 -17.88 39.54
C TYR A 690 4.25 -17.62 38.51
N ALA A 691 4.38 -16.46 37.89
CA ALA A 691 5.39 -16.19 36.89
C ALA A 691 6.83 -16.42 37.38
N GLY A 692 7.08 -16.16 38.68
CA GLY A 692 8.37 -16.45 39.30
C GLY A 692 8.70 -17.94 39.43
N GLU A 693 7.73 -18.84 39.32
CA GLU A 693 7.87 -20.29 39.31
C GLU A 693 7.96 -20.86 37.87
N SER A 694 7.93 -20.02 36.84
CA SER A 694 8.04 -20.46 35.46
C SER A 694 9.36 -21.16 35.18
N THR A 695 9.28 -22.38 34.62
CA THR A 695 10.45 -23.18 34.25
C THR A 695 11.01 -22.77 32.89
N HIS A 696 10.17 -22.23 32.03
CA HIS A 696 10.51 -21.77 30.69
C HIS A 696 9.78 -20.47 30.39
N PHE A 697 10.33 -19.71 29.47
CA PHE A 697 9.79 -18.42 29.07
C PHE A 697 9.97 -18.25 27.55
N LEU A 698 8.97 -17.69 26.90
CA LEU A 698 9.02 -17.29 25.51
C LEU A 698 8.44 -15.89 25.38
N HIS A 699 9.23 -14.95 24.90
CA HIS A 699 8.74 -13.67 24.44
C HIS A 699 8.59 -13.73 22.92
N TRP A 700 7.41 -13.31 22.43
CA TRP A 700 7.13 -13.29 21.02
C TRP A 700 6.54 -11.95 20.59
N ARG A 701 7.20 -11.32 19.64
CA ARG A 701 6.73 -10.08 19.03
C ARG A 701 6.70 -10.24 17.53
N GLY A 702 5.63 -9.75 16.91
CA GLY A 702 5.51 -9.81 15.46
C GLY A 702 4.35 -9.02 14.92
N ARG A 703 4.17 -9.12 13.61
CA ARG A 703 3.09 -8.48 12.87
C ARG A 703 2.46 -9.50 11.96
N VAL A 704 1.12 -9.55 11.92
CA VAL A 704 0.40 -10.32 10.92
C VAL A 704 -0.47 -9.40 10.06
N ASP A 705 -0.59 -9.79 8.80
CA ASP A 705 -1.67 -9.38 7.95
C ASP A 705 -2.62 -10.60 7.83
N GLY A 706 -3.48 -10.75 8.81
CA GLY A 706 -4.41 -11.87 8.88
C GLY A 706 -4.16 -12.79 10.08
N LYS A 707 -4.67 -14.00 9.97
CA LYS A 707 -4.78 -14.99 11.00
C LYS A 707 -3.62 -15.94 11.03
N ASP A 708 -3.09 -16.19 12.20
CA ASP A 708 -2.16 -17.29 12.39
C ASP A 708 -2.41 -18.04 13.68
N ILE A 709 -2.24 -19.36 13.60
CA ILE A 709 -2.13 -20.22 14.77
C ILE A 709 -0.65 -20.52 14.94
N LEU A 710 -0.10 -20.10 16.07
CA LEU A 710 1.26 -20.44 16.40
C LEU A 710 1.30 -21.85 17.00
N HIS A 711 2.03 -22.74 16.35
CA HIS A 711 2.35 -24.06 16.88
C HIS A 711 3.75 -24.02 17.49
N ILE A 712 3.82 -24.15 18.80
CA ILE A 712 5.09 -24.21 19.50
C ILE A 712 5.32 -25.66 19.93
N LYS A 713 6.21 -26.35 19.21
CA LYS A 713 6.56 -27.75 19.48
C LYS A 713 7.75 -27.85 20.41
N GLY A 714 7.67 -28.69 21.42
CA GLY A 714 8.78 -28.96 22.33
C GLY A 714 10.04 -29.46 21.63
N GLU A 715 11.21 -29.11 22.17
CA GLU A 715 12.59 -29.44 21.78
C GLU A 715 13.13 -28.79 20.50
N GLU A 716 12.35 -28.49 19.45
CA GLU A 716 12.91 -27.94 18.21
C GLU A 716 12.57 -26.46 17.98
N LEU A 717 11.69 -25.84 18.79
CA LEU A 717 11.26 -24.44 18.64
C LEU A 717 10.96 -24.05 17.17
N LYS A 718 10.38 -24.99 16.42
CA LYS A 718 9.90 -24.69 15.08
C LYS A 718 8.55 -24.02 15.20
N THR A 719 8.57 -22.77 14.93
CA THR A 719 7.36 -22.01 14.72
C THR A 719 6.98 -22.14 13.25
N GLU A 720 5.87 -22.77 12.99
CA GLU A 720 5.23 -22.74 11.67
C GLU A 720 4.43 -21.44 11.60
N HIS A 721 5.14 -20.36 11.36
CA HIS A 721 4.56 -19.04 11.15
C HIS A 721 4.92 -18.55 9.75
N VAL A 722 3.92 -18.20 8.99
CA VAL A 722 4.11 -17.48 7.71
C VAL A 722 3.86 -16.02 7.99
N ALA A 723 4.89 -15.30 8.31
CA ALA A 723 4.79 -13.86 8.43
C ALA A 723 4.64 -13.21 7.04
N TYR A 724 3.78 -12.24 6.98
CA TYR A 724 3.37 -11.56 5.76
C TYR A 724 3.80 -10.11 5.84
N ASP A 725 5.03 -9.78 5.77
CA ASP A 725 5.54 -8.46 5.42
C ASP A 725 7.06 -8.41 5.43
N GLU A 726 7.68 -7.69 4.48
CA GLU A 726 9.11 -7.42 4.41
C GLU A 726 9.61 -6.47 5.52
N LEU A 727 8.70 -5.90 6.33
CA LEU A 727 8.99 -4.96 7.43
C LEU A 727 9.09 -5.65 8.81
N GLN A 728 9.47 -6.89 8.86
CA GLN A 728 9.38 -7.69 10.07
C GLN A 728 10.52 -7.47 11.05
N ASP A 729 10.16 -6.98 12.21
CA ASP A 729 10.86 -7.27 13.45
C ASP A 729 10.13 -8.39 14.20
N ILE A 730 10.36 -9.64 13.81
CA ILE A 730 9.99 -10.77 14.65
C ILE A 730 11.14 -10.98 15.63
N SER A 731 10.89 -10.73 16.89
CA SER A 731 11.82 -11.07 17.96
C SER A 731 11.27 -12.20 18.79
N CYS A 732 12.09 -13.24 19.00
CA CYS A 732 11.78 -14.35 19.87
C CYS A 732 12.91 -14.48 20.90
N GLU A 733 12.58 -14.33 22.16
CA GLU A 733 13.53 -14.54 23.25
C GLU A 733 13.16 -15.83 24.00
N PHE A 734 14.09 -16.79 24.01
CA PHE A 734 13.92 -18.04 24.74
C PHE A 734 14.91 -18.10 25.90
N LYS A 735 14.41 -18.38 27.08
CA LYS A 735 15.26 -18.61 28.25
C LYS A 735 15.67 -20.07 28.44
N ALA A 736 14.87 -20.99 27.87
CA ALA A 736 15.17 -22.42 27.86
C ALA A 736 14.34 -23.16 26.81
N PRO A 737 14.76 -24.33 26.30
CA PRO A 737 13.96 -25.16 25.43
C PRO A 737 12.63 -25.58 26.08
N LEU A 738 11.58 -25.74 25.30
CA LEU A 738 10.29 -26.19 25.79
C LEU A 738 10.36 -27.65 26.26
N PRO A 739 9.80 -27.97 27.43
CA PRO A 739 9.81 -29.34 27.91
C PRO A 739 8.84 -30.23 27.14
N ARG A 740 9.24 -31.48 26.87
CA ARG A 740 8.30 -32.51 26.43
C ARG A 740 7.59 -33.13 27.65
N LYS A 741 6.86 -32.34 28.36
CA LYS A 741 6.02 -32.75 29.50
C LYS A 741 4.81 -31.82 29.57
N GLU A 742 3.79 -32.28 30.24
CA GLU A 742 2.63 -31.46 30.59
C GLU A 742 3.04 -30.31 31.51
N VAL A 743 2.81 -29.11 31.09
CA VAL A 743 2.99 -27.87 31.84
C VAL A 743 1.78 -26.99 31.58
N THR A 744 1.47 -26.06 32.47
CA THR A 744 0.48 -25.04 32.17
C THR A 744 1.16 -23.85 31.50
N VAL A 745 0.68 -23.47 30.35
CA VAL A 745 1.13 -22.29 29.63
C VAL A 745 0.23 -21.12 29.96
N LEU A 746 0.82 -20.07 30.50
CA LEU A 746 0.17 -18.80 30.78
C LEU A 746 0.60 -17.77 29.76
N LEU A 747 -0.35 -17.04 29.19
CA LEU A 747 -0.10 -16.00 28.21
C LEU A 747 -0.35 -14.63 28.82
N GLN A 748 0.62 -13.74 28.67
CA GLN A 748 0.48 -12.31 28.96
C GLN A 748 0.58 -11.54 27.68
N GLU A 749 -0.47 -10.86 27.31
CA GLU A 749 -0.44 -9.85 26.25
C GLU A 749 0.26 -8.60 26.81
N ASN A 750 1.35 -8.19 26.17
CA ASN A 750 2.09 -6.98 26.53
C ASN A 750 1.61 -5.78 25.74
N GLU A 751 1.46 -5.99 24.41
CA GLU A 751 0.96 -4.99 23.50
C GLU A 751 0.31 -5.71 22.32
N ALA A 752 -0.95 -5.44 22.08
CA ALA A 752 -1.63 -5.99 20.94
C ALA A 752 -2.49 -4.91 20.28
N LEU A 753 -2.35 -4.83 18.97
CA LEU A 753 -3.21 -4.02 18.16
C LEU A 753 -4.15 -4.92 17.40
N GLU A 754 -5.42 -4.85 17.73
CA GLU A 754 -6.49 -5.59 17.04
C GLU A 754 -6.29 -7.12 17.02
N ILE A 755 -5.29 -7.63 17.72
CA ILE A 755 -5.07 -9.06 17.95
C ILE A 755 -5.20 -9.36 19.44
N HIS A 756 -5.98 -10.39 19.73
CA HIS A 756 -6.12 -10.93 21.06
C HIS A 756 -5.54 -12.33 21.08
N PRO A 757 -4.29 -12.50 21.52
CA PRO A 757 -3.68 -13.81 21.63
C PRO A 757 -4.32 -14.58 22.78
N PHE A 758 -4.57 -15.86 22.58
CA PHE A 758 -5.01 -16.76 23.64
C PHE A 758 -4.48 -18.17 23.42
N VAL A 759 -4.36 -18.93 24.50
CA VAL A 759 -3.92 -20.31 24.42
C VAL A 759 -5.09 -21.19 24.01
N LEU A 760 -5.05 -21.72 22.80
CA LEU A 760 -6.08 -22.61 22.25
C LEU A 760 -5.92 -24.02 22.80
N GLU A 761 -4.68 -24.53 22.87
CA GLU A 761 -4.39 -25.86 23.40
C GLU A 761 -3.18 -25.80 24.34
N GLN A 762 -3.35 -26.40 25.51
CA GLN A 762 -2.26 -26.66 26.43
C GLN A 762 -1.43 -27.87 25.98
N PRO A 763 -0.14 -27.92 26.29
CA PRO A 763 0.70 -29.04 25.91
C PRO A 763 0.31 -30.32 26.67
N SER A 764 0.06 -31.38 25.94
CA SER A 764 -0.31 -32.68 26.49
C SER A 764 0.28 -33.83 25.65
N ALA A 765 0.27 -35.02 26.18
CA ALA A 765 0.69 -36.21 25.41
C ALA A 765 -0.20 -36.45 24.17
N ALA A 766 -1.46 -35.98 24.18
CA ALA A 766 -2.39 -36.14 23.08
C ALA A 766 -2.04 -35.27 21.87
N ASN A 767 -1.40 -34.13 22.09
CA ASN A 767 -1.00 -33.19 21.02
C ASN A 767 0.53 -33.09 20.85
N ASP A 768 1.26 -34.16 21.26
CA ASP A 768 2.73 -34.24 21.21
C ASP A 768 3.42 -33.04 21.92
N TYR A 769 2.85 -32.61 23.04
CA TYR A 769 3.31 -31.48 23.86
C TYR A 769 3.39 -30.16 23.07
N THR A 770 2.49 -29.99 22.12
CA THR A 770 2.38 -28.76 21.32
C THR A 770 1.52 -27.74 22.04
N VAL A 771 2.02 -26.51 22.17
CA VAL A 771 1.21 -25.35 22.56
C VAL A 771 0.64 -24.74 21.29
N ARG A 772 -0.66 -24.49 21.27
CA ARG A 772 -1.29 -23.72 20.21
C ARG A 772 -1.74 -22.38 20.77
N VAL A 773 -1.15 -21.31 20.28
CA VAL A 773 -1.58 -19.95 20.55
C VAL A 773 -2.31 -19.44 19.34
N TYR A 774 -3.52 -18.99 19.56
CA TYR A 774 -4.36 -18.42 18.55
C TYR A 774 -4.31 -16.91 18.62
N LEU A 775 -4.11 -16.27 17.48
CA LEU A 775 -4.08 -14.81 17.37
C LEU A 775 -5.42 -14.35 16.80
N TYR A 776 -6.34 -14.00 17.68
CA TYR A 776 -7.66 -13.53 17.28
C TYR A 776 -7.59 -12.06 16.89
N ASN A 777 -7.99 -11.75 15.67
CA ASN A 777 -7.99 -10.39 15.14
C ASN A 777 -9.42 -9.87 14.94
N ARG A 778 -9.74 -8.73 15.56
CA ARG A 778 -11.02 -8.07 15.46
C ARG A 778 -10.84 -6.54 15.51
N PRO A 779 -11.21 -5.80 14.46
CA PRO A 779 -11.50 -6.18 13.09
C PRO A 779 -10.25 -6.56 12.30
N PRO A 780 -10.40 -7.16 11.11
CA PRO A 780 -9.27 -7.56 10.31
C PRO A 780 -8.50 -6.35 9.78
N GLY A 781 -7.21 -6.37 9.97
CA GLY A 781 -6.32 -5.30 9.57
C GLY A 781 -4.86 -5.67 9.81
N TYR A 782 -3.97 -4.72 9.69
CA TYR A 782 -2.61 -4.88 10.17
C TYR A 782 -2.63 -5.05 11.68
N ALA A 783 -2.16 -6.17 12.13
CA ALA A 783 -2.18 -6.50 13.52
C ALA A 783 -0.78 -6.75 14.04
N TRP A 784 -0.52 -6.26 15.25
CA TRP A 784 0.70 -6.50 15.98
C TRP A 784 0.37 -7.42 17.14
N TRP A 785 1.32 -8.26 17.52
CA TRP A 785 1.29 -8.92 18.81
C TRP A 785 2.64 -8.77 19.48
N ASP A 786 2.57 -8.65 20.77
CA ASP A 786 3.68 -8.73 21.71
C ASP A 786 3.15 -9.43 22.94
N PHE A 787 3.59 -10.65 23.16
CA PHE A 787 3.13 -11.43 24.30
C PHE A 787 4.23 -12.30 24.88
N ASP A 788 4.07 -12.62 26.15
CA ASP A 788 4.92 -13.54 26.90
C ASP A 788 4.18 -14.84 27.20
N LEU A 789 4.87 -15.95 27.04
CA LEU A 789 4.42 -17.26 27.52
C LEU A 789 5.28 -17.70 28.69
N TYR A 790 4.61 -18.01 29.77
CA TYR A 790 5.19 -18.57 30.98
C TYR A 790 4.80 -20.03 31.10
N PHE A 791 5.76 -20.94 31.28
CA PHE A 791 5.54 -22.37 31.39
C PHE A 791 5.69 -22.78 32.84
N VAL A 792 4.58 -23.13 33.51
CA VAL A 792 4.53 -23.43 34.91
C VAL A 792 4.28 -24.93 35.10
N ASP A 793 5.14 -25.58 35.92
CA ASP A 793 5.06 -27.03 36.20
C ASP A 793 3.95 -27.31 37.26
N LYS A 794 2.72 -26.97 36.88
CA LYS A 794 1.52 -27.17 37.68
C LYS A 794 0.34 -27.45 36.75
N PRO A 795 -0.62 -28.31 37.18
CA PRO A 795 -1.81 -28.52 36.31
C PRO A 795 -2.72 -27.26 36.36
N PRO A 796 -3.48 -27.00 35.25
CA PRO A 796 -4.32 -25.81 35.09
C PRO A 796 -5.28 -25.58 36.29
N GLU A 797 -5.89 -26.64 36.76
CA GLU A 797 -6.86 -26.59 37.90
C GLU A 797 -6.23 -26.04 39.19
N SER A 798 -4.94 -26.31 39.41
CA SER A 798 -4.20 -25.78 40.55
C SER A 798 -3.90 -24.30 40.46
N LEU A 799 -3.98 -23.74 39.27
CA LEU A 799 -3.78 -22.32 38.93
C LEU A 799 -5.11 -21.55 38.89
N GLY A 800 -6.23 -22.26 39.08
CA GLY A 800 -7.56 -21.67 38.98
C GLY A 800 -7.99 -21.38 37.53
N LEU A 801 -7.37 -22.08 36.57
CA LEU A 801 -7.71 -21.98 35.16
C LEU A 801 -8.71 -23.06 34.81
N GLU A 802 -9.91 -22.70 34.47
CA GLU A 802 -10.83 -23.58 33.75
C GLU A 802 -10.44 -23.55 32.27
N THR A 803 -10.41 -24.70 31.60
CA THR A 803 -10.30 -24.77 30.13
C THR A 803 -11.59 -24.20 29.58
N PRO A 804 -11.56 -23.08 28.89
CA PRO A 804 -12.78 -22.41 28.41
C PRO A 804 -13.49 -23.15 27.28
N TRP A 805 -12.91 -24.26 26.80
CA TRP A 805 -13.39 -24.98 25.61
C TRP A 805 -13.44 -26.50 25.75
#